data_721d2240b080c9a2f7e67f43ce5c7d54
#
_entry.id   721d2240b080c9a2f7e67f43ce5c7d54
#
_cell.length_a   1.000
_cell.length_b   1.000
_cell.length_c   1.000
_cell.angle_alpha   90.00
_cell.angle_beta   90.00
_cell.angle_gamma   90.00
#
_symmetry.space_group_name_H-M   'P 1'
#
loop_
_entity.id
_entity.type
_entity.pdbx_description
1 polymer ?
#
loop_
_entity_poly.entity_id
_entity_poly.type
_entity_poly.pdbx_seq_one_letter_code
_entity_poly.pdbx_strand_id
1 'polypeptide(L)'
;FEKIGTQLDHIMIDEFQDTSTIQWKNFKVLLEETMSREDAGNLIVGDVKQSIYRWRSGDWRLLNNIDKEFNKSAKEVSIETLGTNYRSDRNIIEFNNAFFTEAVKLEIEDLTDKCPEECKQLESAYSDVCQQVPDHHSVPNGSISIQLLGGENIEDRMMQTTLDTVDKLVERGVPCNKIAILVRSNRNIQDIAEYFMNHSDYPLVSDEAFRLDASQAVCTLVNALYILVHPNDNIALATLNKFCDTYSVAGNMPEQLLTNRSEYLEMPLFDLTERLFAELKLGEIKDMIKQTAYICTFYDCLSKYLTDNSSDITGFLKEWDNRIHEKSIHSDGDGGIRFLTIHKSKGLEYDHVIMPYCDWQLEKANTIWCTPQEAPYNELPLVPIDFSAKLMKQSIYEADYNHEHLQNIVDNLNLLYVAFTRASHNLIVIGKRANSAYRSAIIESVLDKVSSRLEANDVKMELTGIGSDAKTDDISFCYNEIYVPDSSKKSNEKKDTNVLSAYSQPLEIKINVTPEMPEFRQSNQSRDFIKRDETEEQQKFYIKMGTILHNLFSTIRTVDDIDGALKQLELDGLLYDQDLTPEKIKEMIRKRLESPKVAKWFDKELTILNECSILTVENGKVAEYRPDRVMQNSKNETIVVDFKFGKQKVEHHEQVRKYIGLLKSMGHHRVKGYLWYVYPNRIVEVIK
;
A
#
# COMPACT_ATOMS: atom_id res chain seq x y z
N PHE A 1 9.52 -10.67 20.29
CA PHE A 1 9.92 -12.04 20.56
C PHE A 1 8.76 -12.85 21.15
N GLU A 2 8.23 -12.49 22.30
CA GLU A 2 7.16 -13.25 22.99
C GLU A 2 5.89 -13.43 22.16
N LYS A 3 5.56 -12.48 21.26
CA LYS A 3 4.38 -12.58 20.38
C LYS A 3 4.58 -13.51 19.18
N ILE A 4 5.80 -13.71 18.70
CA ILE A 4 6.07 -14.59 17.56
C ILE A 4 5.99 -16.07 18.00
N GLY A 5 6.33 -16.39 19.26
CA GLY A 5 6.10 -17.70 19.92
C GLY A 5 6.74 -18.90 19.23
N THR A 6 7.47 -18.70 18.14
CA THR A 6 8.12 -19.74 17.34
C THR A 6 9.60 -19.43 17.17
N GLN A 7 10.39 -20.47 17.14
CA GLN A 7 11.81 -20.41 16.81
C GLN A 7 11.96 -20.24 15.30
N LEU A 8 12.73 -19.22 14.89
CA LEU A 8 13.06 -18.98 13.49
C LEU A 8 14.46 -19.55 13.21
N ASP A 9 14.60 -20.36 12.17
CA ASP A 9 15.88 -20.95 11.76
C ASP A 9 16.48 -20.20 10.56
N HIS A 10 15.63 -19.64 9.69
CA HIS A 10 16.06 -18.90 8.50
C HIS A 10 15.29 -17.59 8.37
N ILE A 11 16.01 -16.50 8.15
CA ILE A 11 15.43 -15.18 7.90
C ILE A 11 15.93 -14.69 6.54
N MET A 12 14.99 -14.35 5.66
CA MET A 12 15.28 -13.76 4.35
C MET A 12 14.69 -12.37 4.29
N ILE A 13 15.51 -11.37 3.95
CA ILE A 13 15.10 -9.98 3.79
C ILE A 13 15.42 -9.54 2.38
N ASP A 14 14.40 -9.19 1.62
CA ASP A 14 14.52 -8.61 0.30
C ASP A 14 14.37 -7.09 0.35
N GLU A 15 14.83 -6.38 -0.69
CA GLU A 15 14.79 -4.91 -0.79
C GLU A 15 15.39 -4.21 0.44
N PHE A 16 16.47 -4.76 1.00
CA PHE A 16 17.05 -4.31 2.27
C PHE A 16 17.48 -2.84 2.27
N GLN A 17 17.86 -2.25 1.13
CA GLN A 17 18.22 -0.84 0.98
C GLN A 17 17.10 0.13 1.38
N ASP A 18 15.86 -0.33 1.52
CA ASP A 18 14.72 0.50 1.96
C ASP A 18 14.48 0.42 3.47
N THR A 19 15.30 -0.36 4.17
CA THR A 19 15.20 -0.55 5.62
C THR A 19 15.68 0.71 6.37
N SER A 20 14.88 1.16 7.34
CA SER A 20 15.29 2.25 8.22
C SER A 20 16.23 1.76 9.34
N THR A 21 17.02 2.68 9.89
CA THR A 21 17.91 2.39 11.04
C THR A 21 17.15 1.81 12.25
N ILE A 22 15.89 2.25 12.47
CA ILE A 22 15.05 1.75 13.58
C ILE A 22 14.58 0.32 13.29
N GLN A 23 14.11 0.05 12.06
CA GLN A 23 13.73 -1.30 11.64
C GLN A 23 14.94 -2.24 11.72
N TRP A 24 16.09 -1.79 11.23
CA TRP A 24 17.32 -2.58 11.30
C TRP A 24 17.69 -2.98 12.72
N LYS A 25 17.68 -2.06 13.68
CA LYS A 25 17.94 -2.36 15.09
C LYS A 25 17.04 -3.47 15.65
N ASN A 26 15.80 -3.53 15.20
CA ASN A 26 14.85 -4.58 15.61
C ASN A 26 15.14 -5.93 14.94
N PHE A 27 15.44 -5.94 13.64
CA PHE A 27 15.71 -7.17 12.90
C PHE A 27 17.09 -7.75 13.18
N LYS A 28 18.09 -6.90 13.42
CA LYS A 28 19.49 -7.30 13.69
C LYS A 28 19.58 -8.32 14.82
N VAL A 29 18.85 -8.11 15.92
CA VAL A 29 18.84 -9.03 17.07
C VAL A 29 18.33 -10.41 16.70
N LEU A 30 17.31 -10.48 15.81
CA LEU A 30 16.77 -11.75 15.31
C LEU A 30 17.77 -12.47 14.41
N LEU A 31 18.46 -11.73 13.54
CA LEU A 31 19.49 -12.28 12.66
C LEU A 31 20.69 -12.78 13.47
N GLU A 32 21.14 -12.05 14.47
CA GLU A 32 22.23 -12.47 15.35
C GLU A 32 21.88 -13.75 16.14
N GLU A 33 20.61 -13.88 16.57
CA GLU A 33 20.13 -15.09 17.21
C GLU A 33 20.16 -16.31 16.27
N THR A 34 19.62 -16.16 15.05
CA THR A 34 19.65 -17.26 14.06
C THR A 34 21.09 -17.63 13.68
N MET A 35 21.99 -16.64 13.52
CA MET A 35 23.40 -16.86 13.20
C MET A 35 24.15 -17.63 14.29
N SER A 36 23.67 -17.64 15.53
CA SER A 36 24.28 -18.38 16.64
C SER A 36 24.06 -19.91 16.55
N ARG A 37 23.19 -20.37 15.65
CA ARG A 37 22.82 -21.80 15.50
C ARG A 37 23.58 -22.45 14.35
N GLU A 38 23.85 -23.77 14.47
CA GLU A 38 24.66 -24.49 13.47
C GLU A 38 23.95 -24.66 12.13
N ASP A 39 22.65 -24.97 12.14
CA ASP A 39 21.84 -25.29 10.95
C ASP A 39 21.00 -24.10 10.45
N ALA A 40 21.15 -22.91 11.03
CA ALA A 40 20.43 -21.71 10.64
C ALA A 40 21.23 -20.86 9.65
N GLY A 41 20.53 -20.16 8.77
CA GLY A 41 21.14 -19.27 7.79
C GLY A 41 20.23 -18.12 7.42
N ASN A 42 20.82 -16.94 7.23
CA ASN A 42 20.10 -15.74 6.84
C ASN A 42 20.50 -15.31 5.44
N LEU A 43 19.59 -14.66 4.74
CA LEU A 43 19.83 -14.06 3.43
C LEU A 43 19.32 -12.62 3.44
N ILE A 44 20.20 -11.69 3.10
CA ILE A 44 19.84 -10.28 2.88
C ILE A 44 20.11 -9.98 1.42
N VAL A 45 19.09 -9.49 0.71
CA VAL A 45 19.17 -9.12 -0.70
C VAL A 45 18.80 -7.64 -0.86
N GLY A 46 19.52 -6.94 -1.71
CA GLY A 46 19.24 -5.54 -2.00
C GLY A 46 20.24 -4.94 -2.98
N ASP A 47 19.91 -3.74 -3.45
CA ASP A 47 20.77 -2.95 -4.33
C ASP A 47 20.79 -1.50 -3.84
N VAL A 48 21.95 -1.02 -3.38
CA VAL A 48 22.15 0.35 -2.86
C VAL A 48 21.67 1.40 -3.87
N LYS A 49 21.87 1.15 -5.18
CA LYS A 49 21.47 2.03 -6.27
C LYS A 49 19.96 2.13 -6.48
N GLN A 50 19.19 1.25 -5.83
CA GLN A 50 17.72 1.27 -5.83
C GLN A 50 17.10 1.82 -4.54
N SER A 51 17.90 2.42 -3.65
CA SER A 51 17.40 3.09 -2.45
C SER A 51 16.79 4.44 -2.81
N ILE A 52 15.47 4.52 -2.84
CA ILE A 52 14.70 5.73 -3.20
C ILE A 52 13.66 6.13 -2.15
N TYR A 53 13.73 5.54 -0.94
CA TYR A 53 12.78 5.77 0.17
C TYR A 53 13.41 6.45 1.39
N ARG A 54 14.44 7.32 1.19
CA ARG A 54 15.04 8.11 2.28
C ARG A 54 13.99 8.97 3.02
N TRP A 55 12.99 9.48 2.32
CA TRP A 55 11.87 10.22 2.89
C TRP A 55 10.98 9.38 3.85
N ARG A 56 11.11 8.03 3.84
CA ARG A 56 10.55 7.10 4.82
C ARG A 56 11.60 6.57 5.80
N SER A 57 12.70 7.29 5.95
CA SER A 57 13.85 6.92 6.80
C SER A 57 14.64 5.69 6.35
N GLY A 58 14.52 5.27 5.09
CA GLY A 58 15.41 4.28 4.48
C GLY A 58 16.86 4.80 4.49
N ASP A 59 17.82 3.93 4.77
CA ASP A 59 19.24 4.29 4.82
C ASP A 59 20.07 3.30 3.99
N TRP A 60 20.45 3.72 2.78
CA TRP A 60 21.26 2.94 1.85
C TRP A 60 22.63 2.50 2.42
N ARG A 61 23.17 3.26 3.40
CA ARG A 61 24.46 2.97 4.03
C ARG A 61 24.42 1.70 4.87
N LEU A 62 23.25 1.28 5.36
CA LEU A 62 23.10 0.02 6.09
C LEU A 62 23.48 -1.18 5.22
N LEU A 63 23.00 -1.23 3.97
CA LEU A 63 23.37 -2.29 3.04
C LEU A 63 24.85 -2.18 2.64
N ASN A 64 25.31 -0.98 2.32
CA ASN A 64 26.70 -0.75 1.89
C ASN A 64 27.75 -1.14 2.96
N ASN A 65 27.38 -1.14 4.24
CA ASN A 65 28.25 -1.49 5.34
C ASN A 65 27.76 -2.71 6.14
N ILE A 66 26.98 -3.59 5.51
CA ILE A 66 26.32 -4.71 6.20
C ILE A 66 27.31 -5.67 6.88
N ASP A 67 28.51 -5.83 6.33
CA ASP A 67 29.61 -6.61 6.90
C ASP A 67 30.09 -6.06 8.26
N LYS A 68 30.02 -4.74 8.45
CA LYS A 68 30.43 -4.06 9.69
C LYS A 68 29.36 -4.11 10.77
N GLU A 69 28.12 -4.39 10.38
CA GLU A 69 26.99 -4.43 11.29
C GLU A 69 26.98 -5.67 12.19
N PHE A 70 27.61 -6.78 11.78
CA PHE A 70 27.66 -8.01 12.58
C PHE A 70 28.97 -8.12 13.36
N ASN A 71 28.89 -8.59 14.60
CA ASN A 71 30.09 -8.80 15.43
C ASN A 71 30.98 -9.89 14.82
N LYS A 72 32.30 -9.68 14.89
CA LYS A 72 33.35 -10.59 14.36
C LYS A 72 33.37 -12.01 14.94
N SER A 73 32.59 -12.27 15.99
CA SER A 73 32.39 -13.61 16.58
C SER A 73 31.22 -14.39 16.00
N ALA A 74 30.41 -13.79 15.16
CA ALA A 74 29.37 -14.46 14.40
C ALA A 74 29.98 -15.13 13.15
N LYS A 75 29.31 -16.14 12.58
CA LYS A 75 29.70 -16.77 11.30
C LYS A 75 30.00 -15.69 10.26
N GLU A 76 31.03 -15.92 9.43
CA GLU A 76 31.43 -14.96 8.40
C GLU A 76 30.25 -14.56 7.50
N VAL A 77 30.09 -13.25 7.33
CA VAL A 77 29.14 -12.71 6.34
C VAL A 77 29.78 -12.87 4.96
N SER A 78 29.17 -13.65 4.10
CA SER A 78 29.56 -13.77 2.70
C SER A 78 28.79 -12.76 1.86
N ILE A 79 29.49 -11.93 1.10
CA ILE A 79 28.88 -10.96 0.17
C ILE A 79 29.08 -11.47 -1.24
N GLU A 80 27.97 -11.68 -1.95
CA GLU A 80 27.95 -12.12 -3.34
C GLU A 80 27.24 -11.08 -4.20
N THR A 81 27.83 -10.74 -5.35
CA THR A 81 27.25 -9.79 -6.29
C THR A 81 26.58 -10.51 -7.45
N LEU A 82 25.28 -10.23 -7.67
CA LEU A 82 24.54 -10.70 -8.84
C LEU A 82 24.80 -9.74 -10.01
N GLY A 83 25.89 -9.97 -10.75
CA GLY A 83 26.40 -9.02 -11.76
C GLY A 83 25.70 -9.10 -13.12
N THR A 84 24.91 -10.14 -13.43
CA THR A 84 24.32 -10.34 -14.77
C THR A 84 22.88 -9.80 -14.84
N ASN A 85 22.60 -8.95 -15.84
CA ASN A 85 21.26 -8.40 -16.09
C ASN A 85 20.52 -9.25 -17.13
N TYR A 86 19.47 -9.95 -16.70
CA TYR A 86 18.62 -10.79 -17.55
C TYR A 86 17.35 -10.07 -18.06
N ARG A 87 17.12 -8.82 -17.63
CA ARG A 87 15.92 -8.04 -17.97
C ARG A 87 16.06 -7.32 -19.30
N SER A 88 17.16 -6.60 -19.46
CA SER A 88 17.30 -5.59 -20.51
C SER A 88 18.13 -6.13 -21.68
N ASP A 89 17.86 -5.59 -22.87
CA ASP A 89 18.69 -5.79 -24.06
C ASP A 89 20.08 -5.17 -23.88
N ARG A 90 21.04 -5.68 -24.66
CA ARG A 90 22.44 -5.32 -24.56
C ARG A 90 22.68 -3.81 -24.62
N ASN A 91 22.07 -3.10 -25.55
CA ASN A 91 22.30 -1.64 -25.72
C ASN A 91 21.85 -0.85 -24.50
N ILE A 92 20.75 -1.26 -23.84
CA ILE A 92 20.26 -0.64 -22.61
C ILE A 92 21.27 -0.86 -21.46
N ILE A 93 21.81 -2.08 -21.32
CA ILE A 93 22.79 -2.40 -20.28
C ILE A 93 24.08 -1.57 -20.49
N GLU A 94 24.62 -1.58 -21.72
CA GLU A 94 25.85 -0.85 -22.06
C GLU A 94 25.71 0.66 -21.88
N PHE A 95 24.56 1.23 -22.28
CA PHE A 95 24.27 2.64 -22.04
C PHE A 95 24.20 2.96 -20.54
N ASN A 96 23.46 2.18 -19.75
CA ASN A 96 23.33 2.40 -18.31
C ASN A 96 24.69 2.28 -17.60
N ASN A 97 25.50 1.31 -17.97
CA ASN A 97 26.87 1.15 -17.46
C ASN A 97 27.71 2.39 -17.73
N ALA A 98 27.71 2.88 -18.98
CA ALA A 98 28.46 4.08 -19.38
C ALA A 98 27.92 5.32 -18.65
N PHE A 99 26.60 5.52 -18.65
CA PHE A 99 25.95 6.70 -18.08
C PHE A 99 26.22 6.82 -16.57
N PHE A 100 25.91 5.80 -15.78
CA PHE A 100 26.03 5.89 -14.31
C PHE A 100 27.48 5.95 -13.86
N THR A 101 28.41 5.31 -14.58
CA THR A 101 29.83 5.46 -14.28
C THR A 101 30.31 6.91 -14.43
N GLU A 102 29.88 7.62 -15.49
CA GLU A 102 30.29 9.03 -15.71
C GLU A 102 29.48 10.00 -14.83
N ALA A 103 28.20 9.73 -14.62
CA ALA A 103 27.35 10.58 -13.79
C ALA A 103 27.83 10.65 -12.34
N VAL A 104 28.18 9.50 -11.73
CA VAL A 104 28.71 9.47 -10.35
C VAL A 104 30.00 10.27 -10.25
N LYS A 105 30.95 10.10 -11.18
CA LYS A 105 32.21 10.84 -11.17
C LYS A 105 31.98 12.34 -11.21
N LEU A 106 31.06 12.80 -12.09
CA LEU A 106 30.78 14.21 -12.25
C LEU A 106 30.10 14.81 -11.01
N GLU A 107 29.14 14.09 -10.42
CA GLU A 107 28.38 14.60 -9.25
C GLU A 107 29.22 14.74 -7.97
N ILE A 108 30.23 13.91 -7.80
CA ILE A 108 31.08 13.97 -6.60
C ILE A 108 32.33 14.84 -6.77
N GLU A 109 32.66 15.27 -8.01
CA GLU A 109 33.88 16.00 -8.30
C GLU A 109 34.03 17.27 -7.44
N ASP A 110 32.94 18.06 -7.32
CA ASP A 110 32.93 19.30 -6.52
C ASP A 110 32.80 19.06 -4.99
N LEU A 111 32.51 17.83 -4.56
CA LEU A 111 32.24 17.49 -3.16
C LEU A 111 33.37 16.68 -2.50
N THR A 112 34.30 16.15 -3.28
CA THR A 112 35.36 15.27 -2.78
C THR A 112 36.20 15.96 -1.68
N ASP A 113 36.46 17.24 -1.81
CA ASP A 113 37.23 18.01 -0.80
C ASP A 113 36.39 18.40 0.43
N LYS A 114 35.07 18.45 0.31
CA LYS A 114 34.13 18.91 1.34
C LYS A 114 33.58 17.79 2.20
N CYS A 115 33.27 16.64 1.56
CA CYS A 115 32.70 15.45 2.20
C CYS A 115 33.44 14.18 1.74
N PRO A 116 34.74 14.03 2.02
CA PRO A 116 35.58 12.98 1.43
C PRO A 116 35.15 11.56 1.82
N GLU A 117 34.69 11.35 3.04
CA GLU A 117 34.28 10.01 3.50
C GLU A 117 32.98 9.57 2.89
N GLU A 118 32.00 10.46 2.80
CA GLU A 118 30.71 10.17 2.16
C GLU A 118 30.87 9.99 0.64
N CYS A 119 31.73 10.79 0.00
CA CYS A 119 32.02 10.61 -1.43
C CYS A 119 32.65 9.24 -1.69
N LYS A 120 33.60 8.77 -0.86
CA LYS A 120 34.15 7.42 -0.97
C LYS A 120 33.10 6.33 -0.76
N GLN A 121 32.15 6.55 0.15
CA GLN A 121 31.03 5.60 0.34
C GLN A 121 30.15 5.54 -0.91
N LEU A 122 29.88 6.68 -1.55
CA LEU A 122 29.12 6.73 -2.79
C LEU A 122 29.88 6.06 -3.95
N GLU A 123 31.17 6.32 -4.10
CA GLU A 123 32.03 5.62 -5.07
C GLU A 123 32.01 4.10 -4.84
N SER A 124 32.13 3.67 -3.59
CA SER A 124 32.02 2.25 -3.24
C SER A 124 30.68 1.65 -3.59
N ALA A 125 29.58 2.38 -3.30
CA ALA A 125 28.21 1.94 -3.59
C ALA A 125 27.90 1.80 -5.10
N TYR A 126 28.63 2.55 -5.94
CA TYR A 126 28.50 2.49 -7.40
C TYR A 126 29.66 1.75 -8.08
N SER A 127 30.60 1.18 -7.33
CA SER A 127 31.72 0.43 -7.91
C SER A 127 31.29 -0.78 -8.72
N ASP A 128 30.16 -1.38 -8.38
CA ASP A 128 29.52 -2.52 -9.04
C ASP A 128 28.37 -2.13 -9.99
N VAL A 129 28.33 -0.87 -10.45
CA VAL A 129 27.25 -0.38 -11.31
C VAL A 129 27.25 -1.04 -12.70
N CYS A 130 28.40 -1.54 -13.15
CA CYS A 130 28.55 -2.18 -14.44
C CYS A 130 27.97 -3.61 -14.42
N GLN A 131 26.87 -3.80 -15.09
CA GLN A 131 26.18 -5.07 -15.23
C GLN A 131 26.71 -5.85 -16.44
N GLN A 132 26.74 -7.17 -16.32
CA GLN A 132 27.14 -8.07 -17.40
C GLN A 132 25.95 -8.37 -18.30
N VAL A 133 26.23 -8.47 -19.61
CA VAL A 133 25.26 -8.91 -20.61
C VAL A 133 25.25 -10.42 -20.66
N PRO A 134 24.10 -11.11 -20.52
CA PRO A 134 24.04 -12.55 -20.64
C PRO A 134 24.20 -13.02 -22.08
N ASP A 135 24.72 -14.24 -22.30
CA ASP A 135 25.04 -14.78 -23.61
C ASP A 135 23.85 -14.75 -24.60
N HIS A 136 22.63 -14.94 -24.11
CA HIS A 136 21.43 -14.92 -24.94
C HIS A 136 21.00 -13.50 -25.39
N HIS A 137 21.54 -12.44 -24.77
CA HIS A 137 21.37 -11.05 -25.17
C HIS A 137 22.62 -10.49 -25.91
N SER A 138 23.44 -11.35 -26.48
CA SER A 138 24.68 -10.96 -27.18
C SER A 138 24.45 -10.07 -28.42
N VAL A 139 23.26 -10.15 -29.05
CA VAL A 139 22.88 -9.29 -30.16
C VAL A 139 22.66 -7.85 -29.66
N PRO A 140 23.16 -6.82 -30.36
CA PRO A 140 23.01 -5.43 -29.95
C PRO A 140 21.58 -4.90 -30.19
N ASN A 141 20.62 -5.49 -29.52
CA ASN A 141 19.22 -5.08 -29.53
C ASN A 141 18.97 -3.99 -28.47
N GLY A 142 17.82 -3.36 -28.59
CA GLY A 142 17.41 -2.27 -27.72
C GLY A 142 17.83 -0.90 -28.26
N SER A 143 17.11 0.17 -27.86
CA SER A 143 17.45 1.54 -28.24
C SER A 143 17.33 2.51 -27.10
N ILE A 144 18.12 3.57 -27.17
CA ILE A 144 18.05 4.71 -26.26
C ILE A 144 17.84 5.98 -27.08
N SER A 145 16.86 6.79 -26.69
CA SER A 145 16.63 8.12 -27.22
C SER A 145 16.53 9.13 -26.10
N ILE A 146 17.34 10.17 -26.14
CA ILE A 146 17.30 11.27 -25.16
C ILE A 146 17.08 12.57 -25.91
N GLN A 147 16.06 13.34 -25.52
CA GLN A 147 15.74 14.62 -26.08
C GLN A 147 15.65 15.67 -25.00
N LEU A 148 16.52 16.64 -24.99
CA LEU A 148 16.50 17.79 -24.09
C LEU A 148 16.05 19.01 -24.88
N LEU A 149 14.83 19.48 -24.57
CA LEU A 149 14.17 20.56 -25.29
C LEU A 149 14.65 21.93 -24.79
N GLY A 150 15.06 22.79 -25.71
CA GLY A 150 15.41 24.19 -25.47
C GLY A 150 14.34 25.16 -25.97
N GLY A 151 14.52 26.46 -25.77
CA GLY A 151 13.66 27.51 -26.31
C GLY A 151 12.36 27.77 -25.56
N GLU A 152 11.31 28.13 -26.32
CA GLU A 152 10.00 28.51 -25.78
C GLU A 152 8.97 27.36 -25.87
N ASN A 153 7.86 27.47 -25.13
CA ASN A 153 6.73 26.52 -25.13
C ASN A 153 7.17 25.07 -24.88
N ILE A 154 8.10 24.88 -23.97
CA ILE A 154 8.74 23.57 -23.73
C ILE A 154 7.72 22.54 -23.19
N GLU A 155 6.76 22.95 -22.35
CA GLU A 155 5.76 22.02 -21.78
C GLU A 155 4.87 21.43 -22.87
N ASP A 156 4.33 22.26 -23.77
CA ASP A 156 3.49 21.79 -24.86
C ASP A 156 4.29 20.91 -25.84
N ARG A 157 5.53 21.30 -26.11
CA ARG A 157 6.44 20.51 -26.98
C ARG A 157 6.78 19.16 -26.32
N MET A 158 6.96 19.12 -25.03
CA MET A 158 7.25 17.88 -24.30
C MET A 158 6.07 16.91 -24.37
N MET A 159 4.84 17.40 -24.16
CA MET A 159 3.64 16.60 -24.29
C MET A 159 3.46 16.08 -25.73
N GLN A 160 3.64 16.96 -26.72
CA GLN A 160 3.57 16.57 -28.14
C GLN A 160 4.65 15.54 -28.49
N THR A 161 5.90 15.75 -28.07
CA THR A 161 7.00 14.81 -28.32
C THR A 161 6.74 13.45 -27.65
N THR A 162 6.11 13.46 -26.47
CA THR A 162 5.72 12.24 -25.77
C THR A 162 4.67 11.47 -26.56
N LEU A 163 3.64 12.15 -27.06
CA LEU A 163 2.60 11.55 -27.91
C LEU A 163 3.17 11.04 -29.23
N ASP A 164 3.97 11.85 -29.95
CA ASP A 164 4.63 11.45 -31.19
C ASP A 164 5.53 10.20 -31.01
N THR A 165 6.10 10.06 -29.82
CA THR A 165 6.92 8.87 -29.47
C THR A 165 6.04 7.65 -29.32
N VAL A 166 4.89 7.78 -28.68
CA VAL A 166 3.90 6.68 -28.57
C VAL A 166 3.39 6.32 -29.97
N ASP A 167 3.05 7.29 -30.80
CA ASP A 167 2.60 7.05 -32.17
C ASP A 167 3.64 6.24 -32.96
N LYS A 168 4.90 6.62 -32.91
CA LYS A 168 6.01 5.89 -33.57
C LYS A 168 6.15 4.44 -33.06
N LEU A 169 5.94 4.20 -31.77
CA LEU A 169 5.99 2.83 -31.22
C LEU A 169 4.80 2.01 -31.71
N VAL A 170 3.60 2.57 -31.68
CA VAL A 170 2.35 1.89 -32.10
C VAL A 170 2.37 1.64 -33.62
N GLU A 171 2.80 2.58 -34.43
CA GLU A 171 2.99 2.43 -35.90
C GLU A 171 3.95 1.28 -36.25
N ARG A 172 4.96 1.04 -35.39
CA ARG A 172 5.89 -0.11 -35.53
C ARG A 172 5.32 -1.42 -34.98
N GLY A 173 4.08 -1.42 -34.51
CA GLY A 173 3.37 -2.62 -34.05
C GLY A 173 3.52 -2.94 -32.56
N VAL A 174 4.00 -1.99 -31.74
CA VAL A 174 4.06 -2.16 -30.28
C VAL A 174 2.65 -2.07 -29.70
N PRO A 175 2.18 -3.09 -28.94
CA PRO A 175 0.91 -2.99 -28.23
C PRO A 175 0.95 -1.94 -27.12
N CYS A 176 -0.14 -1.20 -26.90
CA CYS A 176 -0.23 -0.14 -25.89
C CYS A 176 0.15 -0.62 -24.48
N ASN A 177 -0.23 -1.83 -24.11
CA ASN A 177 0.07 -2.40 -22.78
C ASN A 177 1.55 -2.75 -22.54
N LYS A 178 2.40 -2.61 -23.56
CA LYS A 178 3.85 -2.77 -23.48
C LYS A 178 4.58 -1.44 -23.32
N ILE A 179 3.85 -0.34 -23.32
CA ILE A 179 4.39 1.01 -23.17
C ILE A 179 4.10 1.51 -21.76
N ALA A 180 5.14 1.99 -21.09
CA ALA A 180 5.02 2.65 -19.79
C ALA A 180 5.57 4.07 -19.85
N ILE A 181 4.82 5.02 -19.31
CA ILE A 181 5.24 6.41 -19.16
C ILE A 181 5.55 6.64 -17.68
N LEU A 182 6.83 6.90 -17.40
CA LEU A 182 7.33 7.09 -16.03
C LEU A 182 7.59 8.57 -15.76
N VAL A 183 7.05 9.08 -14.65
CA VAL A 183 7.26 10.47 -14.24
C VAL A 183 7.68 10.57 -12.76
N ARG A 184 8.19 11.75 -12.38
CA ARG A 184 8.61 12.01 -10.99
C ARG A 184 7.44 12.28 -10.04
N SER A 185 6.38 12.94 -10.51
CA SER A 185 5.26 13.40 -9.66
C SER A 185 3.90 12.99 -10.21
N ASN A 186 2.92 12.80 -9.32
CA ASN A 186 1.54 12.46 -9.69
C ASN A 186 0.89 13.57 -10.53
N ARG A 187 1.24 14.84 -10.28
CA ARG A 187 0.71 15.96 -11.06
C ARG A 187 1.03 15.81 -12.55
N ASN A 188 2.27 15.43 -12.88
CA ASN A 188 2.66 15.24 -14.28
C ASN A 188 1.88 14.10 -14.94
N ILE A 189 1.46 13.06 -14.15
CA ILE A 189 0.59 12.01 -14.69
C ILE A 189 -0.75 12.59 -15.14
N GLN A 190 -1.37 13.42 -14.29
CA GLN A 190 -2.65 14.03 -14.60
C GLN A 190 -2.57 14.91 -15.85
N ASP A 191 -1.57 15.78 -15.90
CA ASP A 191 -1.36 16.71 -17.03
C ASP A 191 -1.16 15.95 -18.37
N ILE A 192 -0.32 14.89 -18.37
CA ILE A 192 -0.09 14.06 -19.56
C ILE A 192 -1.34 13.25 -19.93
N ALA A 193 -2.01 12.65 -18.96
CA ALA A 193 -3.20 11.84 -19.22
C ALA A 193 -4.33 12.69 -19.81
N GLU A 194 -4.52 13.92 -19.31
CA GLU A 194 -5.46 14.89 -19.87
C GLU A 194 -5.11 15.24 -21.31
N TYR A 195 -3.82 15.51 -21.58
CA TYR A 195 -3.34 15.79 -22.92
C TYR A 195 -3.62 14.63 -23.88
N PHE A 196 -3.31 13.39 -23.48
CA PHE A 196 -3.56 12.19 -24.28
C PHE A 196 -5.05 11.96 -24.54
N MET A 197 -5.90 12.12 -23.55
CA MET A 197 -7.36 11.99 -23.72
C MET A 197 -7.95 13.01 -24.69
N ASN A 198 -7.34 14.18 -24.81
CA ASN A 198 -7.78 15.23 -25.73
C ASN A 198 -7.23 15.09 -27.15
N HIS A 199 -6.09 14.42 -27.35
CA HIS A 199 -5.35 14.38 -28.62
C HIS A 199 -5.19 12.97 -29.20
N SER A 200 -5.63 11.91 -28.50
CA SER A 200 -5.53 10.53 -28.97
C SER A 200 -6.68 9.67 -28.45
N ASP A 201 -6.86 8.50 -29.06
CA ASP A 201 -7.82 7.47 -28.64
C ASP A 201 -7.14 6.29 -27.95
N TYR A 202 -5.90 6.44 -27.49
CA TYR A 202 -5.17 5.37 -26.82
C TYR A 202 -5.80 5.03 -25.48
N PRO A 203 -5.98 3.73 -25.15
CA PRO A 203 -6.40 3.32 -23.82
C PRO A 203 -5.28 3.62 -22.81
N LEU A 204 -5.63 4.28 -21.70
CA LEU A 204 -4.71 4.69 -20.66
C LEU A 204 -4.99 3.91 -19.35
N VAL A 205 -3.94 3.54 -18.63
CA VAL A 205 -4.00 2.85 -17.34
C VAL A 205 -3.17 3.60 -16.31
N SER A 206 -3.82 4.13 -15.29
CA SER A 206 -3.14 4.81 -14.18
C SER A 206 -4.02 4.87 -12.94
N ASP A 207 -3.44 4.58 -11.79
CA ASP A 207 -4.11 4.75 -10.51
C ASP A 207 -4.17 6.22 -10.07
N GLU A 208 -3.23 7.05 -10.53
CA GLU A 208 -3.12 8.46 -10.13
C GLU A 208 -3.87 9.42 -11.03
N ALA A 209 -3.94 9.12 -12.32
CA ALA A 209 -4.62 9.98 -13.30
C ALA A 209 -6.14 9.97 -13.12
N PHE A 210 -6.66 8.85 -12.63
CA PHE A 210 -8.08 8.57 -12.56
C PHE A 210 -8.63 8.59 -11.14
N ARG A 211 -8.06 9.42 -10.26
CA ARG A 211 -8.57 9.63 -8.89
C ARG A 211 -9.90 10.36 -8.90
N LEU A 212 -10.73 10.11 -7.90
CA LEU A 212 -12.04 10.76 -7.77
C LEU A 212 -11.94 12.29 -7.67
N ASP A 213 -10.88 12.82 -7.05
CA ASP A 213 -10.63 14.26 -6.93
C ASP A 213 -10.16 14.92 -8.25
N ALA A 214 -9.78 14.15 -9.26
CA ALA A 214 -9.51 14.65 -10.61
C ALA A 214 -10.80 14.89 -11.42
N SER A 215 -11.94 14.34 -10.98
CA SER A 215 -13.21 14.50 -11.68
C SER A 215 -13.92 15.78 -11.27
N GLN A 216 -14.16 16.68 -12.25
CA GLN A 216 -14.94 17.88 -12.03
C GLN A 216 -16.37 17.57 -11.58
N ALA A 217 -16.99 16.52 -12.13
CA ALA A 217 -18.34 16.12 -11.77
C ALA A 217 -18.44 15.69 -10.31
N VAL A 218 -17.50 14.85 -9.84
CA VAL A 218 -17.44 14.41 -8.44
C VAL A 218 -17.11 15.58 -7.51
N CYS A 219 -16.12 16.40 -7.85
CA CYS A 219 -15.76 17.58 -7.06
C CYS A 219 -16.93 18.56 -6.93
N THR A 220 -17.76 18.73 -7.97
CA THR A 220 -18.94 19.58 -7.93
C THR A 220 -19.99 19.04 -6.95
N LEU A 221 -20.26 17.73 -6.94
CA LEU A 221 -21.15 17.09 -5.97
C LEU A 221 -20.64 17.27 -4.54
N VAL A 222 -19.36 17.01 -4.32
CA VAL A 222 -18.74 17.14 -3.00
C VAL A 222 -18.76 18.60 -2.52
N ASN A 223 -18.49 19.57 -3.38
CA ASN A 223 -18.58 21.00 -3.04
C ASN A 223 -20.02 21.40 -2.67
N ALA A 224 -21.03 20.84 -3.33
CA ALA A 224 -22.43 21.07 -2.95
C ALA A 224 -22.73 20.52 -1.54
N LEU A 225 -22.21 19.35 -1.20
CA LEU A 225 -22.31 18.80 0.16
C LEU A 225 -21.57 19.65 1.19
N TYR A 226 -20.38 20.16 0.84
CA TYR A 226 -19.62 21.08 1.71
C TYR A 226 -20.40 22.35 2.04
N ILE A 227 -21.04 22.98 1.06
CA ILE A 227 -21.85 24.18 1.25
C ILE A 227 -23.02 23.91 2.20
N LEU A 228 -23.66 22.75 2.11
CA LEU A 228 -24.73 22.36 3.01
C LEU A 228 -24.27 22.22 4.47
N VAL A 229 -23.06 21.75 4.71
CA VAL A 229 -22.50 21.62 6.07
C VAL A 229 -21.84 22.92 6.52
N HIS A 230 -21.08 23.57 5.63
CA HIS A 230 -20.31 24.78 5.89
C HIS A 230 -20.79 25.97 5.02
N PRO A 231 -21.91 26.60 5.35
CA PRO A 231 -22.53 27.63 4.50
C PRO A 231 -21.68 28.90 4.32
N ASN A 232 -20.64 29.05 5.11
CA ASN A 232 -19.69 30.16 5.05
C ASN A 232 -18.40 29.84 4.31
N ASP A 233 -18.30 28.65 3.69
CA ASP A 233 -17.13 28.28 2.90
C ASP A 233 -17.17 28.98 1.54
N ASN A 234 -16.43 30.08 1.46
CA ASN A 234 -16.36 30.91 0.26
C ASN A 234 -15.67 30.22 -0.92
N ILE A 235 -14.80 29.23 -0.67
CA ILE A 235 -14.07 28.51 -1.73
C ILE A 235 -15.02 27.51 -2.39
N ALA A 236 -15.72 26.70 -1.60
CA ALA A 236 -16.72 25.76 -2.12
C ALA A 236 -17.84 26.51 -2.87
N LEU A 237 -18.31 27.64 -2.32
CA LEU A 237 -19.32 28.47 -2.93
C LEU A 237 -18.86 29.08 -4.27
N ALA A 238 -17.63 29.63 -4.32
CA ALA A 238 -17.09 30.19 -5.55
C ALA A 238 -16.87 29.11 -6.63
N THR A 239 -16.44 27.91 -6.23
CA THR A 239 -16.24 26.78 -7.16
C THR A 239 -17.56 26.34 -7.77
N LEU A 240 -18.62 26.21 -6.95
CA LEU A 240 -19.94 25.83 -7.43
C LEU A 240 -20.57 26.94 -8.32
N ASN A 241 -20.42 28.22 -7.96
CA ASN A 241 -20.84 29.33 -8.81
C ASN A 241 -20.17 29.28 -10.16
N LYS A 242 -18.84 29.14 -10.20
CA LYS A 242 -18.07 29.02 -11.44
C LYS A 242 -18.55 27.87 -12.32
N PHE A 243 -18.84 26.72 -11.73
CA PHE A 243 -19.41 25.58 -12.44
C PHE A 243 -20.76 25.92 -13.07
N CYS A 244 -21.69 26.46 -12.28
CA CYS A 244 -23.02 26.83 -12.75
C CYS A 244 -22.99 27.88 -13.87
N ASP A 245 -22.10 28.88 -13.77
CA ASP A 245 -21.89 29.91 -14.80
C ASP A 245 -21.32 29.30 -16.09
N THR A 246 -20.31 28.43 -15.97
CA THR A 246 -19.64 27.80 -17.11
C THR A 246 -20.60 26.94 -17.92
N TYR A 247 -21.40 26.15 -17.26
CA TYR A 247 -22.33 25.21 -17.93
C TYR A 247 -23.77 25.70 -18.01
N SER A 248 -24.03 26.95 -17.65
CA SER A 248 -25.35 27.58 -17.71
C SER A 248 -26.44 26.74 -17.01
N VAL A 249 -26.13 26.22 -15.83
CA VAL A 249 -27.09 25.49 -14.99
C VAL A 249 -28.16 26.46 -14.55
N ALA A 250 -29.42 26.22 -14.97
CA ALA A 250 -30.53 27.13 -14.72
C ALA A 250 -30.87 27.24 -13.22
N GLY A 251 -31.11 28.46 -12.78
CA GLY A 251 -31.37 28.79 -11.37
C GLY A 251 -30.04 29.12 -10.64
N ASN A 252 -30.15 30.01 -9.63
CA ASN A 252 -29.00 30.28 -8.76
C ASN A 252 -28.83 29.13 -7.77
N MET A 253 -28.28 28.01 -8.24
CA MET A 253 -28.18 26.76 -7.51
C MET A 253 -27.49 26.92 -6.15
N PRO A 254 -26.37 27.66 -6.02
CA PRO A 254 -25.73 27.87 -4.72
C PRO A 254 -26.61 28.62 -3.74
N GLU A 255 -27.40 29.61 -4.19
CA GLU A 255 -28.35 30.35 -3.35
C GLU A 255 -29.55 29.46 -2.96
N GLN A 256 -30.02 28.60 -3.86
CA GLN A 256 -31.08 27.65 -3.56
C GLN A 256 -30.66 26.63 -2.50
N LEU A 257 -29.43 26.11 -2.56
CA LEU A 257 -28.87 25.20 -1.56
C LEU A 257 -28.80 25.86 -0.16
N LEU A 258 -28.44 27.15 -0.09
CA LEU A 258 -28.40 27.88 1.15
C LEU A 258 -29.80 28.23 1.69
N THR A 259 -30.72 28.59 0.80
CA THR A 259 -32.10 28.95 1.18
C THR A 259 -32.90 27.73 1.66
N ASN A 260 -32.81 26.61 0.98
CA ASN A 260 -33.53 25.38 1.28
C ASN A 260 -32.70 24.39 2.09
N ARG A 261 -31.65 24.85 2.75
CA ARG A 261 -30.66 24.02 3.45
C ARG A 261 -31.29 22.99 4.39
N SER A 262 -32.32 23.34 5.13
CA SER A 262 -32.98 22.43 6.07
C SER A 262 -33.60 21.22 5.37
N GLU A 263 -34.23 21.44 4.20
CA GLU A 263 -34.83 20.38 3.42
C GLU A 263 -33.79 19.37 2.92
N TYR A 264 -32.63 19.86 2.44
CA TYR A 264 -31.55 18.99 1.99
C TYR A 264 -30.90 18.21 3.13
N LEU A 265 -30.74 18.81 4.31
CA LEU A 265 -30.12 18.16 5.47
C LEU A 265 -31.02 17.09 6.12
N GLU A 266 -32.33 17.10 5.87
CA GLU A 266 -33.26 16.06 6.33
C GLU A 266 -33.25 14.81 5.45
N MET A 267 -32.64 14.88 4.28
CA MET A 267 -32.58 13.74 3.34
C MET A 267 -31.49 12.74 3.72
N PRO A 268 -31.71 11.42 3.49
CA PRO A 268 -30.64 10.43 3.53
C PRO A 268 -29.52 10.82 2.56
N LEU A 269 -28.26 10.60 2.95
CA LEU A 269 -27.11 11.07 2.19
C LEU A 269 -27.06 10.54 0.74
N PHE A 270 -27.50 9.32 0.49
CA PHE A 270 -27.54 8.76 -0.86
C PHE A 270 -28.59 9.51 -1.72
N ASP A 271 -29.80 9.66 -1.22
CA ASP A 271 -30.90 10.37 -1.91
C ASP A 271 -30.54 11.84 -2.14
N LEU A 272 -29.87 12.46 -1.17
CA LEU A 272 -29.36 13.82 -1.29
C LEU A 272 -28.36 13.95 -2.45
N THR A 273 -27.41 13.03 -2.54
CA THR A 273 -26.42 13.07 -3.64
C THR A 273 -27.05 12.83 -5.00
N GLU A 274 -28.03 11.93 -5.13
CA GLU A 274 -28.80 11.75 -6.36
C GLU A 274 -29.59 12.99 -6.76
N ARG A 275 -30.22 13.65 -5.78
CA ARG A 275 -30.94 14.91 -6.02
C ARG A 275 -29.99 16.01 -6.50
N LEU A 276 -28.84 16.18 -5.83
CA LEU A 276 -27.80 17.14 -6.25
C LEU A 276 -27.26 16.82 -7.65
N PHE A 277 -27.05 15.55 -7.97
CA PHE A 277 -26.62 15.12 -9.31
C PHE A 277 -27.63 15.56 -10.39
N ALA A 278 -28.94 15.39 -10.14
CA ALA A 278 -30.00 15.77 -11.05
C ALA A 278 -30.13 17.30 -11.18
N GLU A 279 -30.10 18.04 -10.05
CA GLU A 279 -30.27 19.49 -10.03
C GLU A 279 -29.06 20.22 -10.66
N LEU A 280 -27.85 19.69 -10.51
CA LEU A 280 -26.62 20.17 -11.16
C LEU A 280 -26.50 19.71 -12.62
N LYS A 281 -27.46 18.92 -13.12
CA LYS A 281 -27.52 18.38 -14.49
C LYS A 281 -26.27 17.64 -14.93
N LEU A 282 -25.59 16.98 -14.02
CA LEU A 282 -24.32 16.29 -14.31
C LEU A 282 -24.48 15.14 -15.33
N GLY A 283 -25.68 14.54 -15.42
CA GLY A 283 -26.02 13.55 -16.43
C GLY A 283 -26.43 14.12 -17.81
N GLU A 284 -26.59 15.44 -17.94
CA GLU A 284 -27.03 16.10 -19.19
C GLU A 284 -25.87 16.86 -19.88
N ILE A 285 -24.88 17.34 -19.10
CA ILE A 285 -23.75 18.11 -19.59
C ILE A 285 -22.76 17.16 -20.29
N LYS A 286 -22.47 17.39 -21.58
CA LYS A 286 -21.62 16.52 -22.42
C LYS A 286 -20.27 16.20 -21.79
N ASP A 287 -19.60 17.17 -21.19
CA ASP A 287 -18.29 16.97 -20.57
C ASP A 287 -18.38 16.19 -19.25
N MET A 288 -19.51 16.29 -18.55
CA MET A 288 -19.76 15.51 -17.32
C MET A 288 -20.15 14.07 -17.63
N ILE A 289 -20.86 13.83 -18.74
CA ILE A 289 -21.20 12.47 -19.21
C ILE A 289 -19.93 11.65 -19.47
N LYS A 290 -18.86 12.27 -19.99
CA LYS A 290 -17.56 11.61 -20.16
C LYS A 290 -16.95 11.12 -18.84
N GLN A 291 -17.39 11.67 -17.71
CA GLN A 291 -16.90 11.36 -16.36
C GLN A 291 -17.83 10.36 -15.61
N THR A 292 -18.72 9.68 -16.33
CA THR A 292 -19.68 8.73 -15.72
C THR A 292 -19.00 7.65 -14.88
N ALA A 293 -17.83 7.15 -15.31
CA ALA A 293 -17.07 6.15 -14.55
C ALA A 293 -16.65 6.66 -13.15
N TYR A 294 -16.25 7.94 -13.06
CA TYR A 294 -15.94 8.57 -11.77
C TYR A 294 -17.16 8.68 -10.87
N ILE A 295 -18.30 9.05 -11.45
CA ILE A 295 -19.56 9.17 -10.72
C ILE A 295 -20.00 7.79 -10.21
N CYS A 296 -19.94 6.74 -11.02
CA CYS A 296 -20.25 5.39 -10.59
C CYS A 296 -19.33 4.95 -9.43
N THR A 297 -18.03 5.16 -9.55
CA THR A 297 -17.08 4.83 -8.48
C THR A 297 -17.32 5.66 -7.21
N PHE A 298 -17.71 6.92 -7.35
CA PHE A 298 -18.11 7.75 -6.20
C PHE A 298 -19.33 7.16 -5.48
N TYR A 299 -20.37 6.76 -6.21
CA TYR A 299 -21.55 6.11 -5.61
C TYR A 299 -21.24 4.76 -5.00
N ASP A 300 -20.33 3.98 -5.57
CA ASP A 300 -19.85 2.73 -4.97
C ASP A 300 -19.15 2.99 -3.64
N CYS A 301 -18.29 4.01 -3.58
CA CYS A 301 -17.63 4.42 -2.35
C CYS A 301 -18.62 4.94 -1.31
N LEU A 302 -19.61 5.73 -1.73
CA LEU A 302 -20.67 6.23 -0.87
C LEU A 302 -21.53 5.08 -0.30
N SER A 303 -21.95 4.14 -1.16
CA SER A 303 -22.72 2.97 -0.74
C SER A 303 -21.93 2.12 0.26
N LYS A 304 -20.63 1.91 0.00
CA LYS A 304 -19.76 1.19 0.92
C LYS A 304 -19.62 1.92 2.25
N TYR A 305 -19.46 3.24 2.24
CA TYR A 305 -19.41 4.05 3.46
C TYR A 305 -20.68 3.88 4.28
N LEU A 306 -21.85 3.95 3.64
CA LEU A 306 -23.16 3.81 4.30
C LEU A 306 -23.46 2.40 4.84
N THR A 307 -22.73 1.38 4.37
CA THR A 307 -22.85 0.02 4.94
C THR A 307 -22.29 -0.06 6.35
N ASP A 308 -21.20 0.66 6.61
CA ASP A 308 -20.45 0.58 7.87
C ASP A 308 -20.71 1.78 8.80
N ASN A 309 -21.28 2.89 8.27
CA ASN A 309 -21.43 4.16 8.97
C ASN A 309 -22.88 4.69 8.89
N SER A 310 -23.18 5.65 9.75
CA SER A 310 -24.45 6.39 9.67
C SER A 310 -24.53 7.28 8.44
N SER A 311 -25.76 7.62 8.01
CA SER A 311 -26.02 8.57 6.92
C SER A 311 -25.74 10.01 7.35
N ASP A 312 -24.52 10.28 7.79
CA ASP A 312 -24.04 11.60 8.24
C ASP A 312 -23.15 12.25 7.19
N ILE A 313 -23.55 13.42 6.71
CA ILE A 313 -22.82 14.19 5.71
C ILE A 313 -21.45 14.60 6.24
N THR A 314 -21.36 15.04 7.50
CA THR A 314 -20.11 15.51 8.11
C THR A 314 -19.10 14.39 8.24
N GLY A 315 -19.56 13.20 8.64
CA GLY A 315 -18.74 12.00 8.71
C GLY A 315 -18.23 11.56 7.34
N PHE A 316 -19.10 11.61 6.33
CA PHE A 316 -18.72 11.29 4.96
C PHE A 316 -17.68 12.27 4.38
N LEU A 317 -17.85 13.58 4.60
CA LEU A 317 -16.89 14.58 4.14
C LEU A 317 -15.53 14.43 4.80
N LYS A 318 -15.47 14.09 6.09
CA LYS A 318 -14.20 13.74 6.75
C LYS A 318 -13.54 12.51 6.13
N GLU A 319 -14.34 11.50 5.80
CA GLU A 319 -13.82 10.29 5.16
C GLU A 319 -13.40 10.55 3.71
N TRP A 320 -14.10 11.46 3.02
CA TRP A 320 -13.68 11.97 1.72
C TRP A 320 -12.29 12.60 1.81
N ASP A 321 -12.09 13.57 2.72
CA ASP A 321 -10.82 14.26 2.89
C ASP A 321 -9.67 13.34 3.31
N ASN A 322 -9.97 12.30 4.08
CA ASN A 322 -8.93 11.39 4.58
C ASN A 322 -8.50 10.34 3.55
N ARG A 323 -9.43 9.82 2.72
CA ARG A 323 -9.08 8.69 1.85
C ARG A 323 -9.95 8.48 0.60
N ILE A 324 -11.25 8.89 0.59
CA ILE A 324 -12.11 8.54 -0.55
C ILE A 324 -11.69 9.32 -1.79
N HIS A 325 -11.30 10.57 -1.66
CA HIS A 325 -10.84 11.42 -2.76
C HIS A 325 -9.65 10.81 -3.54
N GLU A 326 -8.82 10.01 -2.88
CA GLU A 326 -7.68 9.32 -3.50
C GLU A 326 -8.04 8.00 -4.20
N LYS A 327 -9.29 7.54 -4.09
CA LYS A 327 -9.73 6.34 -4.82
C LYS A 327 -9.69 6.59 -6.31
N SER A 328 -9.14 5.61 -7.03
CA SER A 328 -9.07 5.62 -8.48
C SER A 328 -10.16 4.76 -9.10
N ILE A 329 -10.56 5.11 -10.31
CA ILE A 329 -11.35 4.22 -11.16
C ILE A 329 -10.45 3.04 -11.52
N HIS A 330 -10.91 1.83 -11.27
CA HIS A 330 -10.26 0.66 -11.82
C HIS A 330 -10.45 0.66 -13.34
N SER A 331 -9.38 0.92 -14.07
CA SER A 331 -9.38 0.64 -15.50
C SER A 331 -9.29 -0.88 -15.67
N ASP A 332 -10.39 -1.52 -15.98
CA ASP A 332 -10.48 -2.98 -16.23
C ASP A 332 -9.70 -3.46 -17.48
N GLY A 333 -8.81 -2.64 -18.01
CA GLY A 333 -8.09 -2.92 -19.24
C GLY A 333 -6.61 -3.24 -19.04
N ASP A 334 -6.23 -4.50 -19.08
CA ASP A 334 -4.82 -4.94 -19.28
C ASP A 334 -4.21 -4.43 -20.60
N GLY A 335 -4.95 -3.68 -21.42
CA GLY A 335 -4.61 -3.30 -22.79
C GLY A 335 -4.03 -1.90 -22.99
N GLY A 336 -3.98 -1.04 -21.97
CA GLY A 336 -3.64 0.38 -22.12
C GLY A 336 -2.18 0.75 -21.82
N ILE A 337 -1.78 1.98 -22.24
CA ILE A 337 -0.50 2.60 -21.90
C ILE A 337 -0.49 2.87 -20.39
N ARG A 338 0.57 2.44 -19.70
CA ARG A 338 0.68 2.57 -18.24
C ARG A 338 1.35 3.87 -17.84
N PHE A 339 0.66 4.67 -17.04
CA PHE A 339 1.20 5.90 -16.44
C PHE A 339 1.45 5.67 -14.96
N LEU A 340 2.69 5.86 -14.52
CA LEU A 340 3.04 5.67 -13.12
C LEU A 340 4.25 6.52 -12.72
N THR A 341 4.42 6.71 -11.42
CA THR A 341 5.62 7.38 -10.91
C THR A 341 6.81 6.42 -10.89
N ILE A 342 8.04 6.99 -10.96
CA ILE A 342 9.27 6.21 -10.82
C ILE A 342 9.26 5.37 -9.54
N HIS A 343 8.73 5.90 -8.43
CA HIS A 343 8.65 5.16 -7.16
C HIS A 343 7.76 3.92 -7.24
N LYS A 344 6.62 4.02 -7.94
CA LYS A 344 5.71 2.87 -8.15
C LYS A 344 6.23 1.87 -9.17
N SER A 345 7.14 2.30 -10.06
CA SER A 345 7.76 1.40 -11.02
C SER A 345 8.86 0.52 -10.43
N LYS A 346 9.31 0.79 -9.20
CA LYS A 346 10.33 -0.02 -8.52
C LYS A 346 9.88 -1.48 -8.41
N GLY A 347 10.79 -2.41 -8.72
CA GLY A 347 10.49 -3.85 -8.78
C GLY A 347 9.79 -4.34 -10.05
N LEU A 348 9.25 -3.43 -10.88
CA LEU A 348 8.57 -3.78 -12.12
C LEU A 348 9.51 -3.66 -13.34
N GLU A 349 9.08 -4.22 -14.48
CA GLU A 349 9.75 -4.12 -15.78
C GLU A 349 8.74 -3.81 -16.88
N TYR A 350 9.21 -3.09 -17.91
CA TYR A 350 8.39 -2.70 -19.05
C TYR A 350 9.19 -2.83 -20.34
N ASP A 351 8.54 -3.27 -21.40
CA ASP A 351 9.21 -3.46 -22.69
C ASP A 351 9.74 -2.13 -23.24
N HIS A 352 8.89 -1.08 -23.20
CA HIS A 352 9.21 0.25 -23.70
C HIS A 352 8.90 1.29 -22.63
N VAL A 353 9.90 2.06 -22.24
CA VAL A 353 9.79 3.10 -21.21
C VAL A 353 9.98 4.48 -21.84
N ILE A 354 9.00 5.35 -21.66
CA ILE A 354 9.08 6.76 -21.97
C ILE A 354 9.11 7.55 -20.68
N MET A 355 10.07 8.45 -20.55
CA MET A 355 10.31 9.23 -19.35
C MET A 355 10.27 10.72 -19.64
N PRO A 356 9.09 11.33 -19.78
CA PRO A 356 8.96 12.78 -19.90
C PRO A 356 9.23 13.48 -18.57
N TYR A 357 9.47 14.78 -18.61
CA TYR A 357 9.79 15.61 -17.43
C TYR A 357 11.02 15.11 -16.66
N CYS A 358 12.04 14.62 -17.38
CA CYS A 358 13.31 14.23 -16.76
C CYS A 358 14.19 15.45 -16.40
N ASP A 359 13.56 16.48 -15.85
CA ASP A 359 14.15 17.78 -15.53
C ASP A 359 13.74 18.31 -14.16
N TRP A 360 13.42 17.41 -13.21
CA TRP A 360 13.09 17.85 -11.84
C TRP A 360 14.29 18.45 -11.10
N GLN A 361 14.00 19.25 -10.08
CA GLN A 361 15.02 19.91 -9.27
C GLN A 361 15.77 18.92 -8.39
N LEU A 362 17.10 19.12 -8.27
CA LEU A 362 17.98 18.37 -7.35
C LEU A 362 17.58 18.61 -5.90
N GLU A 363 17.42 19.86 -5.55
CA GLU A 363 17.12 20.29 -4.19
C GLU A 363 15.73 20.93 -4.13
N LYS A 364 15.02 20.65 -3.06
CA LYS A 364 13.77 21.32 -2.72
C LYS A 364 13.98 22.16 -1.48
N ALA A 365 13.31 23.30 -1.40
CA ALA A 365 13.23 24.09 -0.19
C ALA A 365 12.54 23.27 0.90
N ASN A 366 13.31 22.83 1.89
CA ASN A 366 12.86 22.04 3.03
C ASN A 366 13.45 22.64 4.30
N THR A 367 12.88 22.31 5.45
CA THR A 367 13.50 22.53 6.75
C THR A 367 14.26 21.27 7.16
N ILE A 368 15.54 21.41 7.48
CA ILE A 368 16.35 20.32 8.04
C ILE A 368 16.65 20.59 9.52
N TRP A 369 16.84 19.51 10.28
CA TRP A 369 17.16 19.58 11.70
C TRP A 369 18.65 19.40 11.89
N CYS A 370 19.31 20.49 12.34
CA CYS A 370 20.75 20.52 12.58
C CYS A 370 21.07 20.49 14.06
N THR A 371 22.19 19.87 14.44
CA THR A 371 22.73 19.91 15.78
C THR A 371 23.86 20.95 15.84
N PRO A 372 23.63 22.14 16.43
CA PRO A 372 24.67 23.19 16.47
C PRO A 372 25.88 22.74 17.30
N GLN A 373 27.08 23.00 16.79
CA GLN A 373 28.33 22.66 17.48
C GLN A 373 28.94 23.86 18.22
N GLU A 374 28.55 25.08 17.83
CA GLU A 374 29.15 26.31 18.35
C GLU A 374 28.26 27.01 19.37
N ALA A 375 28.92 27.60 20.40
CA ALA A 375 28.23 28.41 21.40
C ALA A 375 27.75 29.75 20.78
N PRO A 376 26.57 30.26 21.19
CA PRO A 376 25.70 29.76 22.27
C PRO A 376 24.67 28.74 21.80
N TYR A 377 24.63 28.40 20.49
CA TYR A 377 23.57 27.60 19.86
C TYR A 377 23.67 26.12 20.24
N ASN A 378 24.84 25.62 20.67
CA ASN A 378 25.06 24.25 21.13
C ASN A 378 24.35 23.89 22.44
N GLU A 379 23.69 24.83 23.10
CA GLU A 379 22.79 24.57 24.22
C GLU A 379 21.44 23.95 23.75
N LEU A 380 21.13 24.06 22.45
CA LEU A 380 19.95 23.50 21.86
C LEU A 380 20.28 22.13 21.23
N PRO A 381 19.51 21.07 21.53
CA PRO A 381 19.80 19.73 20.98
C PRO A 381 19.60 19.65 19.48
N LEU A 382 18.60 20.35 18.95
CA LEU A 382 18.24 20.41 17.52
C LEU A 382 17.66 21.79 17.19
N VAL A 383 18.00 22.30 16.01
CA VAL A 383 17.48 23.57 15.48
C VAL A 383 16.95 23.34 14.06
N PRO A 384 15.72 23.79 13.74
CA PRO A 384 15.21 23.76 12.39
C PRO A 384 15.83 24.87 11.54
N ILE A 385 16.45 24.49 10.44
CA ILE A 385 17.15 25.43 9.51
C ILE A 385 16.53 25.23 8.12
N ASP A 386 16.21 26.34 7.46
CA ASP A 386 15.77 26.29 6.08
C ASP A 386 16.93 25.90 5.15
N PHE A 387 16.75 24.81 4.42
CA PHE A 387 17.76 24.28 3.52
C PHE A 387 17.95 25.21 2.32
N SER A 388 19.06 25.92 2.31
CA SER A 388 19.39 26.89 1.29
C SER A 388 20.90 27.00 1.09
N ALA A 389 21.35 26.71 -0.12
CA ALA A 389 22.75 26.86 -0.51
C ALA A 389 23.31 28.27 -0.21
N LYS A 390 22.51 29.32 -0.46
CA LYS A 390 22.92 30.71 -0.28
C LYS A 390 23.15 31.09 1.16
N LEU A 391 22.36 30.56 2.09
CA LEU A 391 22.41 30.93 3.50
C LEU A 391 23.33 30.00 4.30
N MET A 392 23.27 28.69 4.02
CA MET A 392 24.00 27.70 4.83
C MET A 392 25.49 27.61 4.51
N LYS A 393 25.92 27.77 3.24
CA LYS A 393 27.35 27.72 2.85
C LYS A 393 28.22 28.80 3.47
N GLN A 394 27.64 29.82 4.07
CA GLN A 394 28.37 30.92 4.74
C GLN A 394 28.07 30.96 6.25
N SER A 395 27.60 29.85 6.82
CA SER A 395 27.18 29.76 8.21
C SER A 395 27.84 28.55 8.91
N ILE A 396 27.63 28.46 10.22
CA ILE A 396 28.07 27.31 11.03
C ILE A 396 27.45 25.98 10.56
N TYR A 397 26.47 26.01 9.69
CA TYR A 397 25.74 24.85 9.12
C TYR A 397 26.22 24.44 7.73
N GLU A 398 27.43 24.91 7.30
CA GLU A 398 27.98 24.53 5.98
C GLU A 398 28.20 23.01 5.85
N ALA A 399 28.66 22.37 6.92
CA ALA A 399 28.86 20.92 6.96
C ALA A 399 27.52 20.17 6.79
N ASP A 400 26.50 20.62 7.51
CA ASP A 400 25.14 20.04 7.39
C ASP A 400 24.57 20.24 5.97
N TYR A 401 24.81 21.42 5.37
CA TYR A 401 24.44 21.67 3.98
C TYR A 401 25.11 20.68 3.03
N ASN A 402 26.43 20.54 3.12
CA ASN A 402 27.20 19.66 2.22
C ASN A 402 26.76 18.20 2.38
N HIS A 403 26.52 17.76 3.60
CA HIS A 403 26.00 16.43 3.87
C HIS A 403 24.63 16.20 3.23
N GLU A 404 23.66 17.10 3.46
CA GLU A 404 22.31 16.96 2.89
C GLU A 404 22.31 17.11 1.37
N HIS A 405 23.17 17.98 0.83
CA HIS A 405 23.36 18.15 -0.62
C HIS A 405 23.83 16.84 -1.27
N LEU A 406 24.82 16.17 -0.68
CA LEU A 406 25.28 14.86 -1.14
C LEU A 406 24.17 13.79 -1.05
N GLN A 407 23.40 13.79 0.03
CA GLN A 407 22.27 12.86 0.15
C GLN A 407 21.22 13.11 -0.95
N ASN A 408 20.94 14.38 -1.31
CA ASN A 408 20.06 14.71 -2.41
C ASN A 408 20.62 14.23 -3.77
N ILE A 409 21.92 14.30 -3.97
CA ILE A 409 22.60 13.74 -5.15
C ILE A 409 22.40 12.24 -5.23
N VAL A 410 22.65 11.52 -4.14
CA VAL A 410 22.45 10.06 -4.06
C VAL A 410 21.00 9.69 -4.38
N ASP A 411 20.04 10.35 -3.73
CA ASP A 411 18.61 10.09 -3.97
C ASP A 411 18.23 10.28 -5.44
N ASN A 412 18.76 11.32 -6.08
CA ASN A 412 18.44 11.62 -7.45
C ASN A 412 19.16 10.71 -8.46
N LEU A 413 20.41 10.30 -8.17
CA LEU A 413 21.11 9.27 -8.97
C LEU A 413 20.37 7.93 -8.87
N ASN A 414 20.00 7.51 -7.67
CA ASN A 414 19.23 6.29 -7.45
C ASN A 414 17.87 6.33 -8.16
N LEU A 415 17.23 7.50 -8.18
CA LEU A 415 15.94 7.67 -8.86
C LEU A 415 16.08 7.53 -10.38
N LEU A 416 17.15 8.12 -10.97
CA LEU A 416 17.47 7.93 -12.40
C LEU A 416 17.83 6.46 -12.68
N TYR A 417 18.60 5.81 -11.79
CA TYR A 417 18.98 4.41 -11.93
C TYR A 417 17.74 3.49 -11.94
N VAL A 418 16.84 3.68 -10.98
CA VAL A 418 15.58 2.94 -10.95
C VAL A 418 14.81 3.16 -12.24
N ALA A 419 14.65 4.39 -12.70
CA ALA A 419 13.88 4.70 -13.92
C ALA A 419 14.49 4.07 -15.17
N PHE A 420 15.79 4.23 -15.38
CA PHE A 420 16.50 3.76 -16.58
C PHE A 420 16.58 2.23 -16.66
N THR A 421 16.66 1.58 -15.51
CA THR A 421 16.69 0.10 -15.42
C THR A 421 15.31 -0.56 -15.51
N ARG A 422 14.23 0.20 -15.74
CA ARG A 422 12.89 -0.37 -15.97
C ARG A 422 12.67 -0.86 -17.38
N ALA A 423 13.42 -0.32 -18.35
CA ALA A 423 13.29 -0.62 -19.77
C ALA A 423 13.94 -1.97 -20.12
N SER A 424 13.19 -2.84 -20.82
CA SER A 424 13.74 -4.04 -21.41
C SER A 424 14.26 -3.80 -22.82
N HIS A 425 13.50 -3.08 -23.67
CA HIS A 425 13.83 -2.92 -25.11
C HIS A 425 14.15 -1.48 -25.50
N ASN A 426 13.33 -0.52 -25.10
CA ASN A 426 13.56 0.88 -25.50
C ASN A 426 13.45 1.82 -24.31
N LEU A 427 14.41 2.71 -24.15
CA LEU A 427 14.43 3.80 -23.17
C LEU A 427 14.38 5.14 -23.89
N ILE A 428 13.31 5.90 -23.70
CA ILE A 428 13.12 7.23 -24.25
C ILE A 428 13.04 8.24 -23.12
N VAL A 429 13.96 9.20 -23.08
CA VAL A 429 14.03 10.23 -22.07
C VAL A 429 13.78 11.59 -22.69
N ILE A 430 12.82 12.34 -22.17
CA ILE A 430 12.47 13.66 -22.63
C ILE A 430 12.52 14.63 -21.46
N GLY A 431 13.21 15.73 -21.60
CA GLY A 431 13.35 16.72 -20.54
C GLY A 431 13.58 18.12 -21.10
N LYS A 432 13.51 19.11 -20.21
CA LYS A 432 13.87 20.48 -20.50
C LYS A 432 15.38 20.66 -20.37
N ARG A 433 16.02 21.33 -21.31
CA ARG A 433 17.39 21.77 -21.16
C ARG A 433 17.48 22.85 -20.08
N ALA A 434 18.19 22.59 -18.97
CA ALA A 434 18.18 23.42 -17.77
C ALA A 434 19.59 23.63 -17.18
N ASN A 435 19.70 24.38 -16.09
CA ASN A 435 20.95 24.60 -15.38
C ASN A 435 21.19 23.43 -14.35
N SER A 436 22.36 23.48 -13.69
CA SER A 436 22.81 22.46 -12.72
C SER A 436 21.86 22.18 -11.54
N ALA A 437 20.89 23.07 -11.29
CA ALA A 437 19.86 22.81 -10.27
C ALA A 437 18.84 21.74 -10.69
N TYR A 438 18.86 21.31 -11.95
CA TYR A 438 17.91 20.34 -12.51
C TYR A 438 18.61 19.07 -12.99
N ARG A 439 17.91 17.95 -12.97
CA ARG A 439 18.49 16.65 -13.35
C ARG A 439 18.80 16.49 -14.83
N SER A 440 18.14 17.21 -15.69
CA SER A 440 18.49 17.25 -17.12
C SER A 440 19.91 17.77 -17.39
N ALA A 441 20.45 18.58 -16.49
CA ALA A 441 21.82 19.10 -16.64
C ALA A 441 22.89 18.03 -16.49
N ILE A 442 22.74 17.07 -15.56
CA ILE A 442 23.68 15.95 -15.43
C ILE A 442 23.62 15.06 -16.68
N ILE A 443 22.41 14.83 -17.21
CA ILE A 443 22.23 14.05 -18.45
C ILE A 443 22.99 14.73 -19.57
N GLU A 444 22.77 16.04 -19.79
CA GLU A 444 23.49 16.83 -20.82
C GLU A 444 25.01 16.74 -20.67
N SER A 445 25.51 16.90 -19.42
CA SER A 445 26.94 16.97 -19.13
C SER A 445 27.70 15.65 -19.37
N VAL A 446 27.03 14.51 -19.28
CA VAL A 446 27.68 13.20 -19.45
C VAL A 446 27.54 12.63 -20.86
N LEU A 447 26.63 13.15 -21.71
CA LEU A 447 26.30 12.54 -23.00
C LEU A 447 27.53 12.43 -23.93
N ASP A 448 28.42 13.44 -23.95
CA ASP A 448 29.61 13.40 -24.76
C ASP A 448 30.57 12.27 -24.33
N LYS A 449 30.81 12.12 -23.02
CA LYS A 449 31.64 11.05 -22.47
C LYS A 449 31.00 9.68 -22.68
N VAL A 450 29.68 9.58 -22.54
CA VAL A 450 28.90 8.37 -22.78
C VAL A 450 28.99 7.97 -24.25
N SER A 451 28.79 8.90 -25.17
CA SER A 451 28.91 8.62 -26.62
C SER A 451 30.30 8.11 -27.00
N SER A 452 31.35 8.74 -26.49
CA SER A 452 32.74 8.29 -26.71
C SER A 452 33.03 6.87 -26.22
N ARG A 453 32.39 6.47 -25.09
CA ARG A 453 32.51 5.07 -24.60
C ARG A 453 31.74 4.06 -25.46
N LEU A 454 30.61 4.45 -26.03
CA LEU A 454 29.74 3.57 -26.79
C LEU A 454 30.16 3.44 -28.27
N GLU A 455 31.01 4.36 -28.79
CA GLU A 455 31.54 4.29 -30.16
C GLU A 455 32.23 2.95 -30.50
N ALA A 456 32.77 2.28 -29.48
CA ALA A 456 33.47 1.02 -29.69
C ALA A 456 32.52 -0.17 -29.98
N ASN A 457 31.20 0.01 -29.86
CA ASN A 457 30.23 -1.07 -29.97
C ASN A 457 29.66 -1.34 -31.35
N ASP A 458 30.09 -0.56 -32.37
CA ASP A 458 29.63 -0.63 -33.78
C ASP A 458 28.09 -0.60 -33.93
N VAL A 459 27.45 0.23 -33.11
CA VAL A 459 25.99 0.49 -33.12
C VAL A 459 25.76 1.89 -33.65
N LYS A 460 24.72 2.08 -34.48
CA LYS A 460 24.36 3.40 -35.02
C LYS A 460 24.09 4.36 -33.87
N MET A 461 24.85 5.44 -33.82
CA MET A 461 24.71 6.48 -32.80
C MET A 461 24.69 7.86 -33.43
N GLU A 462 23.86 8.72 -32.91
CA GLU A 462 23.76 10.13 -33.36
C GLU A 462 23.64 11.04 -32.14
N LEU A 463 24.47 12.05 -32.07
CA LEU A 463 24.46 13.08 -31.02
C LEU A 463 24.50 14.44 -31.65
N THR A 464 23.49 15.27 -31.40
CA THR A 464 23.36 16.61 -31.98
C THR A 464 23.06 17.64 -30.91
N GLY A 465 23.46 18.87 -31.10
CA GLY A 465 23.15 20.02 -30.22
C GLY A 465 24.10 20.21 -29.04
N ILE A 466 25.10 19.38 -28.83
CA ILE A 466 26.12 19.56 -27.78
C ILE A 466 27.10 20.66 -28.21
N GLY A 467 27.52 21.48 -27.20
CA GLY A 467 28.47 22.59 -27.42
C GLY A 467 27.83 23.90 -27.86
N SER A 468 26.51 23.94 -28.03
CA SER A 468 25.77 25.20 -28.22
C SER A 468 25.59 25.87 -26.84
N ASP A 469 26.18 27.06 -26.66
CA ASP A 469 25.99 27.85 -25.43
C ASP A 469 24.58 28.43 -25.30
N ALA A 470 23.81 28.41 -26.38
CA ALA A 470 22.42 28.85 -26.37
C ALA A 470 21.51 27.73 -25.86
N LYS A 471 20.98 27.87 -24.64
CA LYS A 471 19.93 26.98 -24.10
C LYS A 471 18.61 26.98 -24.87
N THR A 472 18.62 27.60 -26.05
CA THR A 472 17.52 27.67 -27.03
C THR A 472 17.48 26.48 -27.97
N ASP A 473 18.61 25.76 -28.15
CA ASP A 473 18.71 24.64 -29.07
C ASP A 473 18.41 23.31 -28.36
N ASP A 474 17.76 22.41 -29.10
CA ASP A 474 17.49 21.05 -28.59
C ASP A 474 18.77 20.20 -28.65
N ILE A 475 18.90 19.31 -27.69
CA ILE A 475 19.90 18.23 -27.71
C ILE A 475 19.18 16.93 -28.02
N SER A 476 19.71 16.17 -28.95
CA SER A 476 19.21 14.83 -29.28
C SER A 476 20.34 13.81 -29.27
N PHE A 477 20.14 12.74 -28.53
CA PHE A 477 21.00 11.57 -28.50
C PHE A 477 20.18 10.34 -28.87
N CYS A 478 20.64 9.61 -29.89
CA CYS A 478 20.05 8.34 -30.28
C CYS A 478 21.13 7.26 -30.32
N TYR A 479 20.89 6.15 -29.63
CA TYR A 479 21.74 4.98 -29.70
C TYR A 479 20.90 3.80 -30.15
N ASN A 480 21.08 3.35 -31.37
CA ASN A 480 20.28 2.45 -32.17
C ASN A 480 18.88 3.00 -32.54
N GLU A 481 18.25 2.36 -33.51
CA GLU A 481 16.86 2.63 -33.89
C GLU A 481 15.90 1.92 -32.96
N ILE A 482 14.65 2.43 -32.82
CA ILE A 482 13.61 1.81 -32.01
C ILE A 482 13.50 0.32 -32.34
N TYR A 483 13.76 -0.50 -31.36
CA TYR A 483 13.73 -1.96 -31.49
C TYR A 483 12.35 -2.50 -31.11
N VAL A 484 11.81 -3.34 -31.96
CA VAL A 484 10.57 -4.08 -31.69
C VAL A 484 10.89 -5.57 -31.86
N PRO A 485 10.74 -6.38 -30.81
CA PRO A 485 10.96 -7.82 -30.92
C PRO A 485 10.05 -8.46 -31.97
N ASP A 486 10.59 -9.29 -32.81
CA ASP A 486 9.82 -10.01 -33.81
C ASP A 486 8.88 -11.02 -33.12
N SER A 487 7.59 -10.73 -33.10
CA SER A 487 6.55 -11.54 -32.46
C SER A 487 6.42 -12.94 -33.09
N SER A 488 6.96 -13.13 -34.31
CA SER A 488 6.96 -14.43 -35.00
C SER A 488 7.98 -15.41 -34.40
N LYS A 489 8.98 -14.91 -33.67
CA LYS A 489 9.97 -15.68 -32.90
C LYS A 489 9.57 -15.86 -31.44
N LYS A 490 8.29 -16.06 -31.15
CA LYS A 490 7.95 -16.64 -29.85
C LYS A 490 8.63 -18.01 -29.80
N SER A 491 9.79 -18.03 -29.18
CA SER A 491 10.50 -19.25 -28.87
C SER A 491 9.52 -20.18 -28.14
N ASN A 492 9.32 -21.35 -28.72
CA ASN A 492 8.66 -22.49 -28.07
C ASN A 492 9.45 -22.99 -26.83
N GLU A 493 10.19 -22.13 -26.17
CA GLU A 493 10.99 -22.39 -24.99
C GLU A 493 10.69 -21.44 -23.84
N LYS A 494 9.41 -21.27 -23.49
CA LYS A 494 9.14 -21.25 -22.06
C LYS A 494 9.17 -22.72 -21.62
N LYS A 495 10.33 -23.26 -21.40
CA LYS A 495 10.49 -24.39 -20.48
C LYS A 495 9.88 -23.87 -19.18
N ASP A 496 8.74 -24.44 -18.86
CA ASP A 496 8.09 -24.20 -17.59
C ASP A 496 9.08 -24.64 -16.50
N THR A 497 9.87 -23.68 -15.99
CA THR A 497 10.88 -23.91 -14.95
C THR A 497 10.24 -24.06 -13.59
N ASN A 498 8.91 -24.03 -13.53
CA ASN A 498 8.19 -24.30 -12.30
C ASN A 498 8.39 -25.79 -11.93
N VAL A 499 9.22 -26.01 -10.94
CA VAL A 499 9.50 -27.35 -10.39
C VAL A 499 8.22 -28.06 -9.96
N LEU A 500 7.16 -27.33 -9.63
CA LEU A 500 5.85 -27.86 -9.26
C LEU A 500 5.04 -28.32 -10.48
N SER A 501 5.27 -27.78 -11.68
CA SER A 501 4.58 -28.23 -12.91
C SER A 501 5.19 -29.51 -13.50
N ALA A 502 6.45 -29.82 -13.19
CA ALA A 502 7.11 -31.02 -13.64
C ALA A 502 6.55 -32.35 -13.07
N TYR A 503 5.74 -32.24 -11.99
CA TYR A 503 5.15 -33.39 -11.28
C TYR A 503 3.62 -33.44 -11.31
N SER A 504 2.95 -32.50 -11.94
CA SER A 504 1.49 -32.52 -12.04
C SER A 504 1.04 -33.30 -13.26
N GLN A 505 0.62 -34.55 -13.07
CA GLN A 505 -0.40 -35.09 -13.97
C GLN A 505 -1.63 -34.17 -13.85
N PRO A 506 -2.25 -33.76 -14.98
CA PRO A 506 -3.44 -32.91 -14.92
C PRO A 506 -4.51 -33.65 -14.12
N LEU A 507 -4.74 -33.26 -12.90
CA LEU A 507 -5.90 -33.64 -12.14
C LEU A 507 -7.08 -32.92 -12.78
N GLU A 508 -7.98 -33.66 -13.44
CA GLU A 508 -9.29 -33.14 -13.79
C GLU A 508 -10.04 -32.81 -12.50
N ILE A 509 -9.89 -31.56 -12.04
CA ILE A 509 -10.75 -31.04 -11.01
C ILE A 509 -12.09 -30.72 -11.67
N LYS A 510 -13.06 -31.62 -11.56
CA LYS A 510 -14.44 -31.32 -11.86
C LYS A 510 -14.94 -30.30 -10.84
N ILE A 511 -14.79 -29.03 -11.17
CA ILE A 511 -15.45 -27.95 -10.44
C ILE A 511 -16.93 -28.02 -10.86
N ASN A 512 -17.76 -28.66 -10.06
CA ASN A 512 -19.19 -28.48 -10.15
C ASN A 512 -19.47 -27.04 -9.69
N VAL A 513 -19.51 -26.12 -10.64
CA VAL A 513 -20.04 -24.78 -10.43
C VAL A 513 -21.55 -24.92 -10.36
N THR A 514 -22.07 -25.35 -9.23
CA THR A 514 -23.40 -24.97 -8.82
C THR A 514 -23.27 -23.54 -8.31
N PRO A 515 -23.99 -22.56 -8.88
CA PRO A 515 -24.10 -21.25 -8.24
C PRO A 515 -24.94 -21.45 -6.96
N GLU A 516 -24.30 -21.89 -5.88
CA GLU A 516 -24.87 -21.69 -4.56
C GLU A 516 -24.82 -20.19 -4.35
N MET A 517 -25.97 -19.52 -4.48
CA MET A 517 -26.15 -18.20 -3.92
C MET A 517 -25.63 -18.27 -2.48
N PRO A 518 -24.73 -17.37 -2.05
CA PRO A 518 -24.34 -17.31 -0.65
C PRO A 518 -25.63 -17.10 0.14
N GLU A 519 -26.08 -18.13 0.84
CA GLU A 519 -27.10 -17.95 1.87
C GLU A 519 -26.46 -17.00 2.88
N PHE A 520 -26.98 -15.78 2.94
CA PHE A 520 -26.69 -14.83 4.00
C PHE A 520 -27.12 -15.50 5.30
N ARG A 521 -26.21 -16.19 5.96
CA ARG A 521 -26.38 -16.60 7.35
C ARG A 521 -26.19 -15.36 8.20
N GLN A 522 -27.30 -14.68 8.47
CA GLN A 522 -27.32 -13.72 9.57
C GLN A 522 -26.74 -14.41 10.79
N SER A 523 -25.70 -13.83 11.41
CA SER A 523 -25.21 -14.30 12.69
C SER A 523 -26.39 -14.37 13.66
N ASN A 524 -26.39 -15.34 14.58
CA ASN A 524 -27.43 -15.46 15.60
C ASN A 524 -27.65 -14.13 16.37
N GLN A 525 -26.67 -13.24 16.39
CA GLN A 525 -26.75 -11.90 16.97
C GLN A 525 -27.69 -10.96 16.20
N SER A 526 -27.77 -11.02 14.88
CA SER A 526 -28.65 -10.12 14.09
C SER A 526 -30.10 -10.60 14.05
N ARG A 527 -30.41 -11.88 14.26
CA ARG A 527 -31.79 -12.39 14.35
C ARG A 527 -32.52 -11.94 15.62
N ASP A 528 -31.80 -11.73 16.71
CA ASP A 528 -32.39 -11.27 17.99
C ASP A 528 -32.69 -9.76 17.98
N PHE A 529 -32.18 -9.01 16.98
CA PHE A 529 -32.36 -7.56 16.81
C PHE A 529 -33.74 -7.16 16.27
N ILE A 530 -34.47 -8.04 15.63
CA ILE A 530 -35.65 -7.68 14.81
C ILE A 530 -36.99 -7.94 15.51
N LYS A 531 -37.04 -8.34 16.77
CA LYS A 531 -38.31 -8.46 17.51
C LYS A 531 -38.56 -7.30 18.47
N ARG A 532 -39.48 -6.43 18.06
CA ARG A 532 -40.01 -5.26 18.75
C ARG A 532 -40.60 -5.63 20.11
N ASP A 533 -40.28 -4.87 21.16
CA ASP A 533 -41.08 -4.46 22.33
C ASP A 533 -40.30 -4.14 23.61
N GLU A 534 -39.03 -3.71 23.50
CA GLU A 534 -38.28 -3.11 24.62
C GLU A 534 -37.53 -1.88 24.12
N THR A 535 -37.36 -0.83 24.94
CA THR A 535 -36.68 0.40 24.56
C THR A 535 -35.26 0.10 24.06
N GLU A 536 -34.84 0.75 22.98
CA GLU A 536 -33.56 0.47 22.27
C GLU A 536 -32.33 0.50 23.21
N GLU A 537 -32.33 1.31 24.25
CA GLU A 537 -31.24 1.41 25.22
C GLU A 537 -31.10 0.17 26.10
N GLN A 538 -32.21 -0.42 26.52
CA GLN A 538 -32.17 -1.65 27.33
C GLN A 538 -31.70 -2.84 26.50
N GLN A 539 -32.07 -2.93 25.23
CA GLN A 539 -31.61 -4.00 24.36
C GLN A 539 -30.11 -3.92 24.07
N LYS A 540 -29.59 -2.71 23.78
CA LYS A 540 -28.15 -2.48 23.60
C LYS A 540 -27.35 -2.86 24.85
N PHE A 541 -27.84 -2.52 26.04
CA PHE A 541 -27.21 -2.90 27.30
C PHE A 541 -27.14 -4.42 27.47
N TYR A 542 -28.23 -5.15 27.24
CA TYR A 542 -28.26 -6.62 27.38
C TYR A 542 -27.35 -7.32 26.36
N ILE A 543 -27.25 -6.83 25.12
CA ILE A 543 -26.35 -7.37 24.10
C ILE A 543 -24.89 -7.15 24.51
N LYS A 544 -24.54 -5.92 24.91
CA LYS A 544 -23.19 -5.58 25.35
C LYS A 544 -22.77 -6.41 26.56
N MET A 545 -23.64 -6.53 27.55
CA MET A 545 -23.41 -7.37 28.73
C MET A 545 -23.27 -8.85 28.35
N GLY A 546 -24.08 -9.34 27.42
CA GLY A 546 -23.98 -10.72 26.92
C GLY A 546 -22.63 -11.01 26.29
N THR A 547 -22.12 -10.09 25.46
CA THR A 547 -20.81 -10.20 24.83
C THR A 547 -19.67 -10.17 25.86
N ILE A 548 -19.73 -9.28 26.84
CA ILE A 548 -18.74 -9.17 27.92
C ILE A 548 -18.70 -10.46 28.73
N LEU A 549 -19.86 -10.99 29.16
CA LEU A 549 -19.93 -12.20 29.91
C LEU A 549 -19.50 -13.44 29.12
N HIS A 550 -19.83 -13.51 27.84
CA HIS A 550 -19.35 -14.57 26.95
C HIS A 550 -17.82 -14.56 26.86
N ASN A 551 -17.22 -13.41 26.58
CA ASN A 551 -15.76 -13.26 26.53
C ASN A 551 -15.10 -13.61 27.86
N LEU A 552 -15.72 -13.25 28.98
CA LEU A 552 -15.22 -13.60 30.30
C LEU A 552 -15.27 -15.12 30.54
N PHE A 553 -16.40 -15.78 30.28
CA PHE A 553 -16.55 -17.21 30.50
C PHE A 553 -15.74 -18.07 29.55
N SER A 554 -15.37 -17.55 28.38
CA SER A 554 -14.45 -18.21 27.44
C SER A 554 -13.01 -18.24 27.96
N THR A 555 -12.61 -17.25 28.77
CA THR A 555 -11.23 -17.11 29.27
C THR A 555 -11.00 -17.76 30.62
N ILE A 556 -11.97 -17.70 31.53
CA ILE A 556 -11.81 -18.23 32.90
C ILE A 556 -11.92 -19.76 32.95
N ARG A 557 -11.02 -20.40 33.66
CA ARG A 557 -11.09 -21.84 33.99
C ARG A 557 -11.59 -22.08 35.42
N THR A 558 -11.06 -21.32 36.35
CA THR A 558 -11.39 -21.39 37.76
C THR A 558 -11.93 -20.06 38.31
N VAL A 559 -12.41 -20.03 39.51
CA VAL A 559 -12.89 -18.81 40.19
C VAL A 559 -11.76 -17.79 40.39
N ASP A 560 -10.51 -18.26 40.54
CA ASP A 560 -9.35 -17.42 40.79
C ASP A 560 -8.96 -16.59 39.53
N ASP A 561 -9.37 -17.03 38.34
CA ASP A 561 -9.05 -16.34 37.07
C ASP A 561 -9.91 -15.09 36.79
N ILE A 562 -10.99 -14.88 37.57
CA ILE A 562 -11.98 -13.83 37.35
C ILE A 562 -11.32 -12.44 37.37
N ASP A 563 -10.47 -12.19 38.37
CA ASP A 563 -9.86 -10.86 38.53
C ASP A 563 -8.89 -10.54 37.38
N GLY A 564 -8.12 -11.52 36.90
CA GLY A 564 -7.24 -11.41 35.75
C GLY A 564 -8.01 -11.17 34.45
N ALA A 565 -9.10 -11.92 34.25
CA ALA A 565 -9.94 -11.79 33.05
C ALA A 565 -10.68 -10.44 32.99
N LEU A 566 -11.19 -9.93 34.11
CA LEU A 566 -11.81 -8.62 34.19
C LEU A 566 -10.82 -7.50 33.90
N LYS A 567 -9.59 -7.61 34.43
CA LYS A 567 -8.53 -6.64 34.15
C LYS A 567 -8.14 -6.64 32.67
N GLN A 568 -8.14 -7.82 32.01
CA GLN A 568 -7.88 -7.91 30.59
C GLN A 568 -9.00 -7.24 29.79
N LEU A 569 -10.27 -7.48 30.10
CA LEU A 569 -11.41 -6.83 29.44
C LEU A 569 -11.43 -5.31 29.64
N GLU A 570 -10.93 -4.82 30.76
CA GLU A 570 -10.73 -3.39 31.00
C GLU A 570 -9.63 -2.83 30.10
N LEU A 571 -8.48 -3.50 29.98
CA LEU A 571 -7.39 -3.13 29.10
C LEU A 571 -7.80 -3.17 27.61
N ASP A 572 -8.65 -4.11 27.24
CA ASP A 572 -9.18 -4.25 25.87
C ASP A 572 -10.28 -3.20 25.56
N GLY A 573 -10.60 -2.35 26.50
CA GLY A 573 -11.54 -1.25 26.29
C GLY A 573 -13.01 -1.67 26.22
N LEU A 574 -13.40 -2.75 26.86
CA LEU A 574 -14.77 -3.24 26.85
C LEU A 574 -15.59 -2.81 28.07
N LEU A 575 -14.95 -2.28 29.12
CA LEU A 575 -15.55 -1.94 30.41
C LEU A 575 -15.53 -0.43 30.71
N TYR A 576 -15.85 0.42 29.74
CA TYR A 576 -15.88 1.90 29.91
C TYR A 576 -17.26 2.49 30.22
N ASP A 577 -18.27 1.64 30.40
CA ASP A 577 -19.62 2.11 30.68
C ASP A 577 -19.83 2.30 32.19
N GLN A 578 -20.47 3.41 32.60
CA GLN A 578 -20.74 3.70 34.03
C GLN A 578 -21.59 2.62 34.70
N ASP A 579 -22.39 1.88 33.93
CA ASP A 579 -23.22 0.79 34.40
C ASP A 579 -22.55 -0.57 34.36
N LEU A 580 -21.39 -0.71 33.69
CA LEU A 580 -20.63 -1.97 33.48
C LEU A 580 -19.24 -1.89 34.10
N THR A 581 -19.14 -1.54 35.39
CA THR A 581 -17.84 -1.50 36.07
C THR A 581 -17.35 -2.90 36.44
N PRO A 582 -16.01 -3.15 36.51
CA PRO A 582 -15.42 -4.42 36.88
C PRO A 582 -16.00 -4.96 38.21
N GLU A 583 -16.25 -4.09 39.20
CA GLU A 583 -16.76 -4.46 40.50
C GLU A 583 -18.20 -4.99 40.42
N LYS A 584 -19.06 -4.32 39.66
CA LYS A 584 -20.46 -4.75 39.46
C LYS A 584 -20.53 -6.10 38.75
N ILE A 585 -19.68 -6.30 37.72
CA ILE A 585 -19.61 -7.58 37.02
C ILE A 585 -19.06 -8.67 37.90
N LYS A 586 -18.02 -8.41 38.69
CA LYS A 586 -17.44 -9.34 39.64
C LYS A 586 -18.44 -9.78 40.70
N GLU A 587 -19.21 -8.85 41.29
CA GLU A 587 -20.24 -9.18 42.26
C GLU A 587 -21.36 -10.01 41.65
N MET A 588 -21.78 -9.67 40.42
CA MET A 588 -22.80 -10.43 39.72
C MET A 588 -22.33 -11.86 39.44
N ILE A 589 -21.10 -12.07 38.99
CA ILE A 589 -20.54 -13.39 38.70
C ILE A 589 -20.41 -14.20 39.99
N ARG A 590 -19.91 -13.63 41.08
CA ARG A 590 -19.81 -14.30 42.39
C ARG A 590 -21.16 -14.82 42.84
N LYS A 591 -22.22 -14.02 42.78
CA LYS A 591 -23.59 -14.45 43.06
C LYS A 591 -24.07 -15.63 42.19
N ARG A 592 -23.63 -15.69 40.91
CA ARG A 592 -23.98 -16.80 40.00
C ARG A 592 -23.22 -18.08 40.34
N LEU A 593 -21.97 -17.96 40.79
CA LEU A 593 -21.11 -19.07 41.17
C LEU A 593 -21.47 -19.66 42.53
N GLU A 594 -22.26 -18.97 43.37
CA GLU A 594 -22.79 -19.51 44.64
C GLU A 594 -23.71 -20.74 44.48
N SER A 595 -24.25 -20.94 43.27
CA SER A 595 -25.02 -22.13 42.94
C SER A 595 -24.15 -23.39 43.02
N PRO A 596 -24.49 -24.41 43.87
CA PRO A 596 -23.64 -25.59 44.08
C PRO A 596 -23.37 -26.42 42.82
N LYS A 597 -24.25 -26.33 41.81
CA LYS A 597 -24.03 -26.97 40.50
C LYS A 597 -23.05 -26.21 39.65
N VAL A 598 -23.16 -24.85 39.61
CA VAL A 598 -22.28 -23.99 38.83
C VAL A 598 -20.88 -23.99 39.44
N ALA A 599 -20.75 -23.91 40.76
CA ALA A 599 -19.45 -23.94 41.43
C ALA A 599 -18.61 -25.16 41.05
N LYS A 600 -19.25 -26.32 40.87
CA LYS A 600 -18.59 -27.56 40.44
C LYS A 600 -18.00 -27.47 39.00
N TRP A 601 -18.49 -26.61 38.17
CA TRP A 601 -17.99 -26.46 36.80
C TRP A 601 -16.70 -25.59 36.71
N PHE A 602 -16.32 -24.95 37.81
CA PHE A 602 -15.12 -24.11 37.95
C PHE A 602 -14.12 -24.72 38.96
N ASP A 603 -14.23 -26.03 39.21
CA ASP A 603 -13.32 -26.74 40.10
C ASP A 603 -11.96 -26.98 39.43
N LYS A 604 -10.88 -26.81 40.21
CA LYS A 604 -9.50 -27.00 39.78
C LYS A 604 -9.15 -28.44 39.37
N GLU A 605 -9.91 -29.42 39.84
CA GLU A 605 -9.69 -30.84 39.52
C GLU A 605 -10.23 -31.27 38.16
N LEU A 606 -10.92 -30.38 37.44
CA LEU A 606 -11.49 -30.66 36.12
C LEU A 606 -10.52 -30.32 35.03
N THR A 607 -10.42 -31.19 34.03
CA THR A 607 -9.84 -30.79 32.72
C THR A 607 -10.87 -30.00 31.92
N ILE A 608 -10.58 -28.74 31.66
CA ILE A 608 -11.51 -27.79 31.07
C ILE A 608 -11.04 -27.37 29.70
N LEU A 609 -11.92 -27.46 28.69
CA LEU A 609 -11.76 -26.98 27.35
C LEU A 609 -12.86 -25.94 27.09
N ASN A 610 -12.46 -24.67 26.99
CA ASN A 610 -13.36 -23.57 26.62
C ASN A 610 -13.30 -23.36 25.11
N GLU A 611 -14.45 -23.12 24.48
CA GLU A 611 -14.55 -22.77 23.08
C GLU A 611 -13.80 -23.74 22.14
N CYS A 612 -13.75 -25.03 22.45
CA CYS A 612 -13.05 -26.01 21.64
C CYS A 612 -13.82 -26.36 20.37
N SER A 613 -13.14 -26.34 19.22
CA SER A 613 -13.73 -26.71 17.93
C SER A 613 -13.80 -28.24 17.77
N ILE A 614 -15.00 -28.73 17.47
CA ILE A 614 -15.26 -30.13 17.09
C ILE A 614 -15.52 -30.15 15.59
N LEU A 615 -14.63 -30.79 14.82
CA LEU A 615 -14.78 -30.96 13.39
C LEU A 615 -15.44 -32.30 13.07
N THR A 616 -16.45 -32.29 12.22
CA THR A 616 -17.12 -33.49 11.71
C THR A 616 -17.42 -33.38 10.23
N VAL A 617 -17.66 -34.49 9.58
CA VAL A 617 -18.06 -34.51 8.17
C VAL A 617 -19.54 -34.80 8.08
N GLU A 618 -20.34 -33.85 7.57
CA GLU A 618 -21.77 -33.98 7.34
C GLU A 618 -22.07 -33.76 5.86
N ASN A 619 -22.76 -34.70 5.23
CA ASN A 619 -23.09 -34.65 3.81
C ASN A 619 -21.88 -34.39 2.89
N GLY A 620 -20.69 -34.92 3.25
CA GLY A 620 -19.47 -34.74 2.48
C GLY A 620 -18.78 -33.37 2.66
N LYS A 621 -19.30 -32.51 3.55
CA LYS A 621 -18.67 -31.21 3.90
C LYS A 621 -18.19 -31.24 5.35
N VAL A 622 -17.09 -30.55 5.62
CA VAL A 622 -16.59 -30.36 6.99
C VAL A 622 -17.48 -29.35 7.71
N ALA A 623 -18.06 -29.77 8.82
CA ALA A 623 -18.83 -28.91 9.71
C ALA A 623 -18.07 -28.71 11.02
N GLU A 624 -18.04 -27.48 11.51
CA GLU A 624 -17.42 -27.09 12.76
C GLU A 624 -18.49 -26.79 13.81
N TYR A 625 -18.30 -27.37 15.00
CA TYR A 625 -19.15 -27.13 16.15
C TYR A 625 -18.32 -26.69 17.34
N ARG A 626 -18.75 -25.65 18.05
CA ARG A 626 -17.96 -25.02 19.09
C ARG A 626 -18.78 -24.89 20.38
N PRO A 627 -18.73 -25.88 21.28
CA PRO A 627 -19.34 -25.76 22.57
C PRO A 627 -18.59 -24.77 23.46
N ASP A 628 -19.33 -23.96 24.25
CA ASP A 628 -18.73 -22.91 25.07
C ASP A 628 -17.79 -23.50 26.15
N ARG A 629 -18.16 -24.61 26.76
CA ARG A 629 -17.34 -25.25 27.80
C ARG A 629 -17.52 -26.75 27.80
N VAL A 630 -16.44 -27.51 27.72
CA VAL A 630 -16.39 -28.96 27.91
C VAL A 630 -15.48 -29.27 29.09
N MET A 631 -15.95 -30.12 30.00
CA MET A 631 -15.24 -30.46 31.22
C MET A 631 -15.17 -31.97 31.38
N GLN A 632 -14.05 -32.49 31.86
CA GLN A 632 -13.87 -33.90 32.16
C GLN A 632 -13.30 -34.07 33.55
N ASN A 633 -13.89 -35.00 34.34
CA ASN A 633 -13.41 -35.35 35.66
C ASN A 633 -12.49 -36.58 35.64
N SER A 634 -11.84 -36.89 36.76
CA SER A 634 -10.95 -38.03 36.93
C SER A 634 -11.63 -39.40 36.71
N LYS A 635 -12.97 -39.46 36.68
CA LYS A 635 -13.77 -40.66 36.41
C LYS A 635 -14.22 -40.80 34.96
N ASN A 636 -13.63 -40.00 34.06
CA ASN A 636 -13.99 -39.95 32.65
C ASN A 636 -15.47 -39.58 32.38
N GLU A 637 -16.10 -38.84 33.28
CA GLU A 637 -17.40 -38.24 33.00
C GLU A 637 -17.16 -36.89 32.30
N THR A 638 -17.81 -36.67 31.15
CA THR A 638 -17.72 -35.46 30.37
C THR A 638 -18.98 -34.62 30.50
N ILE A 639 -18.84 -33.36 30.82
CA ILE A 639 -19.92 -32.39 30.94
C ILE A 639 -19.73 -31.33 29.88
N VAL A 640 -20.76 -31.07 29.06
CA VAL A 640 -20.80 -29.95 28.14
C VAL A 640 -21.81 -28.93 28.62
N VAL A 641 -21.37 -27.66 28.69
CA VAL A 641 -22.21 -26.55 29.11
C VAL A 641 -22.20 -25.51 28.02
N ASP A 642 -23.37 -25.01 27.67
CA ASP A 642 -23.56 -23.95 26.74
C ASP A 642 -24.20 -22.74 27.43
N PHE A 643 -23.57 -21.58 27.37
CA PHE A 643 -23.96 -20.37 28.08
C PHE A 643 -24.97 -19.56 27.24
N LYS A 644 -26.09 -19.19 27.85
CA LYS A 644 -27.12 -18.37 27.18
C LYS A 644 -27.42 -17.13 28.01
N PHE A 645 -27.39 -15.99 27.35
CA PHE A 645 -27.63 -14.69 27.97
C PHE A 645 -29.02 -14.12 27.64
N GLY A 646 -29.77 -14.80 26.78
CA GLY A 646 -31.12 -14.41 26.34
C GLY A 646 -32.24 -15.28 26.86
N LYS A 647 -33.45 -15.12 26.27
CA LYS A 647 -34.65 -15.91 26.59
C LYS A 647 -34.49 -17.39 26.15
N GLN A 648 -35.18 -18.31 26.82
CA GLN A 648 -35.14 -19.73 26.50
C GLN A 648 -35.75 -20.01 25.12
N LYS A 649 -35.03 -20.75 24.26
CA LYS A 649 -35.47 -21.19 22.92
C LYS A 649 -35.30 -22.71 22.79
N VAL A 650 -36.13 -23.33 21.94
CA VAL A 650 -36.08 -24.80 21.67
C VAL A 650 -34.75 -25.15 20.95
N GLU A 651 -34.29 -24.30 20.08
CA GLU A 651 -33.04 -24.46 19.30
C GLU A 651 -31.81 -24.64 20.20
N HIS A 652 -31.78 -24.04 21.41
CA HIS A 652 -30.69 -24.20 22.35
C HIS A 652 -30.58 -25.66 22.84
N HIS A 653 -31.71 -26.35 23.02
CA HIS A 653 -31.72 -27.75 23.39
C HIS A 653 -31.17 -28.66 22.28
N GLU A 654 -31.51 -28.37 21.04
CA GLU A 654 -31.02 -29.12 19.89
C GLU A 654 -29.50 -28.96 19.71
N GLN A 655 -28.99 -27.76 19.91
CA GLN A 655 -27.56 -27.46 19.87
C GLN A 655 -26.78 -28.31 20.87
N VAL A 656 -27.21 -28.35 22.16
CA VAL A 656 -26.53 -29.13 23.17
C VAL A 656 -26.69 -30.64 22.95
N ARG A 657 -27.84 -31.11 22.45
CA ARG A 657 -28.02 -32.50 22.03
C ARG A 657 -27.02 -32.93 20.96
N LYS A 658 -26.75 -32.04 20.01
CA LYS A 658 -25.77 -32.27 18.96
C LYS A 658 -24.36 -32.37 19.53
N TYR A 659 -23.97 -31.48 20.47
CA TYR A 659 -22.70 -31.55 21.17
C TYR A 659 -22.54 -32.86 21.94
N ILE A 660 -23.58 -33.31 22.66
CA ILE A 660 -23.58 -34.61 23.35
C ILE A 660 -23.33 -35.76 22.37
N GLY A 661 -23.99 -35.70 21.17
CA GLY A 661 -23.83 -36.71 20.14
C GLY A 661 -22.41 -36.77 19.58
N LEU A 662 -21.83 -35.61 19.27
CA LEU A 662 -20.47 -35.48 18.78
C LEU A 662 -19.43 -35.98 19.78
N LEU A 663 -19.53 -35.57 21.05
CA LEU A 663 -18.62 -36.02 22.10
C LEU A 663 -18.71 -37.54 22.32
N LYS A 664 -19.91 -38.12 22.20
CA LYS A 664 -20.06 -39.57 22.25
C LYS A 664 -19.41 -40.29 21.07
N SER A 665 -19.52 -39.72 19.86
CA SER A 665 -18.85 -40.27 18.67
C SER A 665 -17.32 -40.21 18.78
N MET A 666 -16.78 -39.24 19.53
CA MET A 666 -15.36 -39.13 19.84
C MET A 666 -14.84 -40.07 20.92
N GLY A 667 -15.73 -40.94 21.49
CA GLY A 667 -15.35 -41.94 22.49
C GLY A 667 -15.62 -41.57 23.95
N HIS A 668 -16.31 -40.46 24.19
CA HIS A 668 -16.76 -40.10 25.55
C HIS A 668 -18.04 -40.84 25.91
N HIS A 669 -17.99 -41.85 26.76
CA HIS A 669 -19.13 -42.71 27.05
C HIS A 669 -20.15 -42.13 28.03
N ARG A 670 -19.73 -41.25 28.93
CA ARG A 670 -20.57 -40.64 29.98
C ARG A 670 -20.65 -39.15 29.80
N VAL A 671 -21.48 -38.70 28.82
CA VAL A 671 -21.65 -37.28 28.49
C VAL A 671 -22.96 -36.75 29.02
N LYS A 672 -22.91 -35.68 29.81
CA LYS A 672 -24.06 -34.90 30.28
C LYS A 672 -23.99 -33.49 29.66
N GLY A 673 -25.14 -32.94 29.23
CA GLY A 673 -25.25 -31.62 28.66
C GLY A 673 -26.13 -30.69 29.48
N TYR A 674 -25.70 -29.46 29.60
CA TYR A 674 -26.43 -28.44 30.34
C TYR A 674 -26.51 -27.15 29.51
N LEU A 675 -27.67 -26.47 29.64
CA LEU A 675 -27.84 -25.07 29.25
C LEU A 675 -27.83 -24.24 30.53
N TRP A 676 -26.97 -23.24 30.59
CA TRP A 676 -26.97 -22.31 31.70
C TRP A 676 -27.40 -20.91 31.18
N TYR A 677 -28.64 -20.55 31.55
CA TYR A 677 -29.15 -19.21 31.36
C TYR A 677 -28.59 -18.32 32.46
N VAL A 678 -27.50 -17.62 32.15
CA VAL A 678 -26.65 -16.89 33.12
C VAL A 678 -27.41 -15.78 33.83
N TYR A 679 -28.24 -15.02 33.12
CA TYR A 679 -29.00 -13.91 33.70
C TYR A 679 -29.96 -14.35 34.81
N PRO A 680 -30.92 -15.28 34.59
CA PRO A 680 -31.81 -15.78 35.64
C PRO A 680 -31.15 -16.85 36.52
N ASN A 681 -29.86 -17.16 36.29
CA ASN A 681 -29.12 -18.26 36.96
C ASN A 681 -29.86 -19.60 36.93
N ARG A 682 -30.46 -19.92 35.77
CA ARG A 682 -31.25 -21.15 35.59
C ARG A 682 -30.45 -22.18 34.78
N ILE A 683 -30.32 -23.37 35.38
CA ILE A 683 -29.66 -24.52 34.76
C ILE A 683 -30.73 -25.49 34.27
N VAL A 684 -30.61 -25.89 33.01
CA VAL A 684 -31.49 -26.90 32.39
C VAL A 684 -30.63 -28.08 31.94
N GLU A 685 -30.88 -29.25 32.42
CA GLU A 685 -30.23 -30.47 31.96
C GLU A 685 -30.87 -30.91 30.63
N VAL A 686 -30.05 -31.16 29.63
CA VAL A 686 -30.49 -31.58 28.30
C VAL A 686 -30.30 -33.11 28.25
N ILE A 687 -31.43 -33.81 28.27
CA ILE A 687 -31.46 -35.26 28.12
C ILE A 687 -31.61 -35.58 26.64
N LYS A 688 -30.89 -36.61 26.16
CA LYS A 688 -30.91 -37.05 24.77
C LYS A 688 -32.29 -37.60 24.38
#